data_33bcdd3eff8f540555bebfb3c42b444b
#
_entry.id   33bcdd3eff8f540555bebfb3c42b444b
#
_cell.length_a   1.000
_cell.length_b   1.000
_cell.length_c   1.000
_cell.angle_alpha   90.00
_cell.angle_beta   90.00
_cell.angle_gamma   90.00
#
_symmetry.space_group_name_H-M   'P 1'
#
loop_
_entity.id
_entity.type
_entity.pdbx_description
1 polymer ?
#
loop_
_entity_poly.entity_id
_entity_poly.type
_entity_poly.pdbx_seq_one_letter_code
_entity_poly.pdbx_strand_id
1 'polypeptide(L)'
;MKNVSDFFGCKVFDDRVMKANLSAKVYQSLRKTIDEGAKLDISVANAVAAAMKDWAVANGATHYTHWFQPLTGVTAEKHDSFISPSPDGGVIMEFSGKELIKGEPDASSFPSGGLRATFEARGYTAWDPTSYAFIKGKTLCIPTAFCSYGGEALDKKTPLLRSMEALNKQALRILHLFGNDDVKCVRTSVGPEQEYFLITKEMYEQRKDLRFTGRTLFGAKPPKGQEMDDHYFGVIKPRVAAYMEELNEELWKLGILAKTEHNEVAPAQHELAPIYTTTNIATDHNQLTMEIMQKVAAKHGLVCLLHEKPFAGVNGSGKHNNWSLATDKGVNLLSPGETPYENAQFLLFLCAVIKAVDDYQDLLRLSVATAGNDHRLGANEAPPAVVSIFLGDELNAVLEAIETDTPYAGTKKAQMKLGVDVLPKFNRDTTDRNRTSPFAFTGNKFEFRMLGSSNSIACANIMLNSAVAESLKIYADRLEMAENFEDALHEMIRKTIKDHKHIIFNGNGYDDTWIKEATEERGLLNYRTTPDCMPHLLDEKNVQMLTGHKVFSKAELKSRCEIMLENYCKTVLIEANTMIDMAKTEIAPAVSAYVLELANTAAAKKAVDASISCSYEAGLLKKLARLEDQIAVKADELDDAVMKLKDARDIESESCMIRDVVLSKMGELRVACDEAETMTAKKYWPFPTYGDLLFGVK
;
A
#
# COMPACT_ATOMS: atom_id res chain seq x y z
N MET A 1 29.99 14.05 11.96
CA MET A 1 28.83 13.66 11.11
C MET A 1 28.86 14.47 9.82
N LYS A 2 28.68 13.85 8.66
CA LYS A 2 28.43 14.61 7.42
C LYS A 2 27.03 15.22 7.51
N ASN A 3 26.86 16.47 7.08
CA ASN A 3 25.54 17.06 7.01
C ASN A 3 24.70 16.30 5.97
N VAL A 4 23.41 16.06 6.22
CA VAL A 4 22.51 15.37 5.28
C VAL A 4 22.50 16.04 3.92
N SER A 5 22.55 17.37 3.86
CA SER A 5 22.63 18.12 2.62
C SER A 5 23.83 17.78 1.72
N ASP A 6 24.91 17.25 2.31
CA ASP A 6 26.14 16.94 1.58
C ASP A 6 26.07 15.62 0.81
N PHE A 7 25.18 14.72 1.24
CA PHE A 7 25.05 13.39 0.62
C PHE A 7 23.63 13.04 0.14
N PHE A 8 22.64 13.91 0.39
CA PHE A 8 21.27 13.67 -0.08
C PHE A 8 21.23 13.52 -1.60
N GLY A 9 20.64 12.41 -2.08
CA GLY A 9 20.54 12.07 -3.49
C GLY A 9 21.87 11.69 -4.15
N CYS A 10 22.94 11.41 -3.38
CA CYS A 10 24.25 11.09 -3.97
C CYS A 10 24.25 9.81 -4.80
N LYS A 11 23.25 8.93 -4.64
CA LYS A 11 23.06 7.71 -5.44
C LYS A 11 21.99 7.86 -6.53
N VAL A 12 21.57 9.08 -6.88
CA VAL A 12 20.50 9.34 -7.85
C VAL A 12 21.03 10.17 -9.03
N PHE A 13 20.71 9.74 -10.24
CA PHE A 13 20.95 10.50 -11.45
C PHE A 13 19.85 11.55 -11.63
N ASP A 14 19.80 12.50 -10.70
CA ASP A 14 18.79 13.55 -10.62
C ASP A 14 19.08 14.71 -11.58
N ASP A 15 18.22 15.72 -11.55
CA ASP A 15 18.33 16.92 -12.39
C ASP A 15 19.66 17.67 -12.21
N ARG A 16 20.22 17.69 -10.98
CA ARG A 16 21.53 18.30 -10.69
C ARG A 16 22.67 17.54 -11.38
N VAL A 17 22.61 16.20 -11.28
CA VAL A 17 23.61 15.32 -11.93
C VAL A 17 23.48 15.39 -13.45
N MET A 18 22.24 15.40 -13.97
CA MET A 18 21.99 15.56 -15.41
C MET A 18 22.58 16.87 -15.95
N LYS A 19 22.34 18.00 -15.27
CA LYS A 19 22.91 19.31 -15.65
C LYS A 19 24.43 19.33 -15.63
N ALA A 20 25.05 18.63 -14.70
CA ALA A 20 26.50 18.59 -14.58
C ALA A 20 27.17 17.68 -15.65
N ASN A 21 26.48 16.65 -16.14
CA ASN A 21 27.06 15.60 -17.00
C ASN A 21 26.55 15.64 -18.44
N LEU A 22 25.52 16.44 -18.77
CA LEU A 22 24.96 16.56 -20.10
C LEU A 22 25.28 17.94 -20.70
N SER A 23 25.46 18.01 -22.02
CA SER A 23 25.50 19.31 -22.69
C SER A 23 24.17 20.04 -22.54
N ALA A 24 24.18 21.37 -22.53
CA ALA A 24 22.97 22.18 -22.37
C ALA A 24 21.88 21.82 -23.39
N LYS A 25 22.26 21.51 -24.64
CA LYS A 25 21.32 21.13 -25.71
C LYS A 25 20.66 19.77 -25.41
N VAL A 26 21.43 18.78 -24.98
CA VAL A 26 20.92 17.43 -24.62
C VAL A 26 19.99 17.52 -23.41
N TYR A 27 20.42 18.26 -22.38
CA TYR A 27 19.63 18.47 -21.17
C TYR A 27 18.28 19.16 -21.49
N GLN A 28 18.29 20.23 -22.28
CA GLN A 28 17.06 20.93 -22.69
C GLN A 28 16.11 20.01 -23.49
N SER A 29 16.66 19.17 -24.40
CA SER A 29 15.87 18.24 -25.18
C SER A 29 15.24 17.16 -24.28
N LEU A 30 16.00 16.61 -23.32
CA LEU A 30 15.49 15.65 -22.32
C LEU A 30 14.40 16.29 -21.45
N ARG A 31 14.59 17.55 -21.02
CA ARG A 31 13.56 18.28 -20.24
C ARG A 31 12.26 18.45 -21.00
N LYS A 32 12.30 18.73 -22.30
CA LYS A 32 11.08 18.78 -23.14
C LYS A 32 10.36 17.43 -23.17
N THR A 33 11.10 16.32 -23.23
CA THR A 33 10.49 14.99 -23.16
C THR A 33 9.81 14.79 -21.80
N ILE A 34 10.46 15.15 -20.70
CA ILE A 34 9.95 14.96 -19.33
C ILE A 34 8.75 15.88 -19.02
N ASP A 35 8.83 17.15 -19.43
CA ASP A 35 7.86 18.18 -19.05
C ASP A 35 6.67 18.29 -20.02
N GLU A 36 6.92 18.05 -21.31
CA GLU A 36 5.96 18.30 -22.39
C GLU A 36 5.56 17.02 -23.14
N GLY A 37 6.14 15.85 -22.81
CA GLY A 37 5.89 14.59 -23.51
C GLY A 37 6.47 14.56 -24.95
N ALA A 38 7.45 15.42 -25.25
CA ALA A 38 8.07 15.46 -26.58
C ALA A 38 8.81 14.15 -26.88
N LYS A 39 8.77 13.71 -28.15
CA LYS A 39 9.44 12.49 -28.59
C LYS A 39 10.95 12.55 -28.32
N LEU A 40 11.47 11.52 -27.66
CA LEU A 40 12.90 11.39 -27.41
C LEU A 40 13.66 11.04 -28.69
N ASP A 41 14.69 11.82 -29.02
CA ASP A 41 15.60 11.53 -30.12
C ASP A 41 16.66 10.51 -29.71
N ILE A 42 17.00 9.56 -30.58
CA ILE A 42 17.99 8.52 -30.29
C ILE A 42 19.39 9.08 -30.00
N SER A 43 19.75 10.20 -30.61
CA SER A 43 21.04 10.86 -30.34
C SER A 43 21.08 11.44 -28.92
N VAL A 44 19.95 11.98 -28.44
CA VAL A 44 19.78 12.43 -27.05
C VAL A 44 19.84 11.24 -26.10
N ALA A 45 19.17 10.14 -26.42
CA ALA A 45 19.22 8.92 -25.60
C ALA A 45 20.63 8.34 -25.49
N ASN A 46 21.41 8.32 -26.59
CA ASN A 46 22.80 7.88 -26.56
C ASN A 46 23.67 8.77 -25.65
N ALA A 47 23.50 10.07 -25.71
CA ALA A 47 24.24 11.01 -24.86
C ALA A 47 23.86 10.83 -23.37
N VAL A 48 22.57 10.63 -23.07
CA VAL A 48 22.09 10.38 -21.71
C VAL A 48 22.61 9.03 -21.21
N ALA A 49 22.56 7.97 -22.00
CA ALA A 49 23.06 6.64 -21.64
C ALA A 49 24.55 6.66 -21.30
N ALA A 50 25.36 7.32 -22.13
CA ALA A 50 26.79 7.46 -21.88
C ALA A 50 27.07 8.22 -20.57
N ALA A 51 26.42 9.37 -20.35
CA ALA A 51 26.59 10.14 -19.13
C ALA A 51 26.12 9.40 -17.89
N MET A 52 24.99 8.69 -18.00
CA MET A 52 24.42 7.88 -16.90
C MET A 52 25.36 6.73 -16.52
N LYS A 53 25.93 6.02 -17.52
CA LYS A 53 26.91 4.96 -17.30
C LYS A 53 28.20 5.53 -16.67
N ASP A 54 28.76 6.62 -17.22
CA ASP A 54 29.99 7.21 -16.70
C ASP A 54 29.82 7.65 -15.24
N TRP A 55 28.70 8.29 -14.93
CA TRP A 55 28.35 8.64 -13.56
C TRP A 55 28.20 7.40 -12.67
N ALA A 56 27.49 6.35 -13.15
CA ALA A 56 27.27 5.14 -12.37
C ALA A 56 28.58 4.40 -12.07
N VAL A 57 29.45 4.26 -13.08
CA VAL A 57 30.77 3.64 -12.94
C VAL A 57 31.68 4.43 -11.99
N ALA A 58 31.68 5.77 -12.08
CA ALA A 58 32.39 6.62 -11.14
C ALA A 58 31.91 6.47 -9.70
N ASN A 59 30.65 6.05 -9.49
CA ASN A 59 30.06 5.71 -8.19
C ASN A 59 30.12 4.22 -7.85
N GLY A 60 30.92 3.42 -8.55
CA GLY A 60 31.23 2.02 -8.25
C GLY A 60 30.24 1.00 -8.83
N ALA A 61 29.33 1.39 -9.72
CA ALA A 61 28.46 0.46 -10.40
C ALA A 61 29.22 -0.34 -11.47
N THR A 62 28.91 -1.62 -11.62
CA THR A 62 29.44 -2.54 -12.61
C THR A 62 28.35 -3.12 -13.51
N HIS A 63 27.12 -3.03 -13.07
CA HIS A 63 25.94 -3.57 -13.73
C HIS A 63 24.86 -2.50 -13.86
N TYR A 64 23.90 -2.75 -14.74
CA TYR A 64 22.65 -2.02 -14.83
C TYR A 64 21.45 -2.99 -14.84
N THR A 65 20.26 -2.48 -14.57
CA THR A 65 19.01 -3.22 -14.68
C THR A 65 17.90 -2.28 -15.10
N HIS A 66 16.98 -2.76 -15.92
CA HIS A 66 15.67 -2.17 -16.10
C HIS A 66 14.81 -2.56 -14.90
N TRP A 67 14.59 -1.59 -14.02
CA TRP A 67 13.86 -1.77 -12.78
C TRP A 67 12.40 -1.39 -12.98
N PHE A 68 11.46 -2.29 -12.67
CA PHE A 68 10.03 -2.06 -12.86
C PHE A 68 9.18 -2.71 -11.76
N GLN A 69 7.90 -2.30 -11.70
CA GLN A 69 6.92 -2.79 -10.74
C GLN A 69 6.00 -3.80 -11.40
N PRO A 70 6.19 -5.12 -11.20
CA PRO A 70 5.35 -6.16 -11.79
C PRO A 70 3.94 -6.16 -11.19
N LEU A 71 3.01 -6.90 -11.80
CA LEU A 71 1.66 -7.08 -11.27
C LEU A 71 1.66 -7.78 -9.91
N THR A 72 2.60 -8.72 -9.72
CA THR A 72 2.83 -9.42 -8.45
C THR A 72 4.23 -9.15 -7.94
N GLY A 73 4.42 -9.17 -6.62
CA GLY A 73 5.69 -8.82 -5.98
C GLY A 73 5.94 -7.31 -5.89
N VAL A 74 7.13 -6.94 -5.40
CA VAL A 74 7.50 -5.55 -5.11
C VAL A 74 8.15 -4.91 -6.33
N THR A 75 9.30 -5.44 -6.75
CA THR A 75 10.05 -4.99 -7.93
C THR A 75 10.64 -6.16 -8.69
N ALA A 76 10.95 -5.95 -9.96
CA ALA A 76 11.63 -6.93 -10.81
C ALA A 76 12.92 -6.35 -11.39
N GLU A 77 13.95 -7.17 -11.46
CA GLU A 77 15.30 -6.82 -11.88
C GLU A 77 15.95 -7.96 -12.65
N LYS A 78 16.71 -7.61 -13.70
CA LYS A 78 17.63 -8.52 -14.38
C LYS A 78 18.94 -7.76 -14.62
N HIS A 79 19.99 -8.12 -13.90
CA HIS A 79 21.25 -7.39 -13.90
C HIS A 79 22.10 -7.81 -15.10
N ASP A 80 22.41 -6.84 -15.97
CA ASP A 80 23.37 -6.99 -17.06
C ASP A 80 24.63 -6.17 -16.73
N SER A 81 25.83 -6.69 -17.04
CA SER A 81 27.05 -5.95 -16.84
C SER A 81 27.27 -4.93 -17.96
N PHE A 82 27.99 -3.84 -17.68
CA PHE A 82 28.39 -2.87 -18.71
C PHE A 82 29.51 -3.38 -19.63
N ILE A 83 30.05 -4.57 -19.42
CA ILE A 83 31.18 -5.06 -20.19
C ILE A 83 30.81 -5.52 -21.60
N SER A 84 31.61 -5.07 -22.57
CA SER A 84 31.60 -5.57 -23.94
C SER A 84 33.02 -6.01 -24.35
N PRO A 85 33.17 -7.00 -25.23
CA PRO A 85 34.49 -7.43 -25.68
C PRO A 85 35.17 -6.35 -26.51
N SER A 86 36.45 -6.12 -26.26
CA SER A 86 37.31 -5.25 -27.05
C SER A 86 38.03 -6.05 -28.15
N PRO A 87 38.32 -5.45 -29.32
CA PRO A 87 38.99 -6.13 -30.43
C PRO A 87 40.39 -6.72 -30.10
N ASP A 88 41.03 -6.20 -29.06
CA ASP A 88 42.35 -6.65 -28.58
C ASP A 88 42.25 -7.79 -27.55
N GLY A 89 41.06 -8.35 -27.32
CA GLY A 89 40.81 -9.43 -26.37
C GLY A 89 40.58 -8.98 -24.94
N GLY A 90 40.53 -7.67 -24.70
CA GLY A 90 40.13 -7.06 -23.43
C GLY A 90 38.63 -6.85 -23.31
N VAL A 91 38.23 -5.96 -22.39
CA VAL A 91 36.84 -5.50 -22.21
C VAL A 91 36.78 -4.00 -22.15
N ILE A 92 35.67 -3.46 -22.63
CA ILE A 92 35.29 -2.06 -22.46
C ILE A 92 33.98 -1.98 -21.67
N MET A 93 33.74 -0.83 -21.06
CA MET A 93 32.46 -0.52 -20.38
C MET A 93 31.63 0.37 -21.29
N GLU A 94 30.51 -0.13 -21.80
CA GLU A 94 29.61 0.62 -22.67
C GLU A 94 28.15 0.47 -22.28
N PHE A 95 27.35 1.43 -22.66
CA PHE A 95 25.90 1.44 -22.49
C PHE A 95 25.29 2.39 -23.51
N SER A 96 24.48 1.87 -24.40
CA SER A 96 23.93 2.60 -25.53
C SER A 96 22.55 3.18 -25.23
N GLY A 97 22.12 4.19 -25.98
CA GLY A 97 20.76 4.70 -25.90
C GLY A 97 19.71 3.66 -26.28
N LYS A 98 20.04 2.67 -27.10
CA LYS A 98 19.15 1.54 -27.39
C LYS A 98 18.91 0.69 -26.15
N GLU A 99 19.96 0.38 -25.40
CA GLU A 99 19.88 -0.37 -24.14
C GLU A 99 19.21 0.44 -23.04
N LEU A 100 19.37 1.78 -23.03
CA LEU A 100 18.65 2.65 -22.10
C LEU A 100 17.13 2.64 -22.39
N ILE A 101 16.75 2.85 -23.66
CA ILE A 101 15.34 3.02 -24.04
C ILE A 101 14.56 1.71 -23.90
N LYS A 102 15.14 0.57 -24.26
CA LYS A 102 14.42 -0.71 -24.39
C LYS A 102 15.26 -1.88 -23.91
N GLY A 103 14.64 -2.72 -23.08
CA GLY A 103 15.10 -4.07 -22.78
C GLY A 103 14.13 -5.11 -23.34
N GLU A 104 14.61 -6.34 -23.47
CA GLU A 104 13.83 -7.49 -23.95
C GLU A 104 13.91 -8.66 -22.95
N PRO A 105 13.32 -8.53 -21.74
CA PRO A 105 13.34 -9.61 -20.76
C PRO A 105 12.46 -10.77 -21.22
N ASP A 106 12.76 -11.97 -20.70
CA ASP A 106 11.88 -13.13 -20.83
C ASP A 106 10.62 -12.89 -19.98
N ALA A 107 9.47 -12.83 -20.63
CA ALA A 107 8.16 -12.63 -20.01
C ALA A 107 7.38 -13.93 -19.77
N SER A 108 7.96 -15.09 -20.09
CA SER A 108 7.26 -16.38 -20.02
C SER A 108 6.80 -16.75 -18.60
N SER A 109 7.54 -16.32 -17.58
CA SER A 109 7.25 -16.59 -16.17
C SER A 109 6.42 -15.51 -15.48
N PHE A 110 6.15 -14.39 -16.15
CA PHE A 110 5.32 -13.32 -15.55
C PHE A 110 3.82 -13.65 -15.65
N PRO A 111 3.04 -13.40 -14.58
CA PRO A 111 1.59 -13.52 -14.63
C PRO A 111 1.02 -12.62 -15.73
N SER A 112 0.24 -13.18 -16.63
CA SER A 112 -0.31 -12.44 -17.77
C SER A 112 -1.83 -12.48 -17.87
N GLY A 113 -2.54 -13.30 -17.06
CA GLY A 113 -3.99 -13.41 -17.06
C GLY A 113 -4.56 -13.58 -18.48
N GLY A 114 -3.90 -14.40 -19.31
CA GLY A 114 -4.33 -14.64 -20.69
C GLY A 114 -3.93 -13.59 -21.72
N LEU A 115 -3.24 -12.49 -21.34
CA LEU A 115 -2.75 -11.48 -22.31
C LEU A 115 -1.65 -11.99 -23.23
N ARG A 116 -0.96 -13.04 -22.83
CA ARG A 116 0.17 -13.62 -23.57
C ARG A 116 -0.20 -15.02 -24.04
N ALA A 117 0.06 -15.31 -25.31
CA ALA A 117 -0.01 -16.69 -25.81
C ALA A 117 1.07 -17.56 -25.16
N THR A 118 0.80 -18.84 -24.94
CA THR A 118 1.70 -19.75 -24.23
C THR A 118 3.11 -19.83 -24.83
N PHE A 119 3.22 -19.66 -26.15
CA PHE A 119 4.51 -19.71 -26.89
C PHE A 119 5.24 -18.36 -26.91
N GLU A 120 4.64 -17.26 -26.46
CA GLU A 120 5.27 -15.96 -26.41
C GLU A 120 6.16 -15.85 -25.16
N ALA A 121 7.47 -15.68 -25.36
CA ALA A 121 8.41 -15.53 -24.26
C ALA A 121 8.92 -14.10 -24.11
N ARG A 122 8.84 -13.28 -25.16
CA ARG A 122 9.41 -11.93 -25.17
C ARG A 122 8.46 -10.91 -24.54
N GLY A 123 9.01 -10.08 -23.65
CA GLY A 123 8.41 -8.82 -23.21
C GLY A 123 9.33 -7.64 -23.52
N TYR A 124 8.86 -6.44 -23.28
CA TYR A 124 9.63 -5.22 -23.47
C TYR A 124 9.58 -4.35 -22.22
N THR A 125 10.76 -3.83 -21.82
CA THR A 125 10.84 -2.72 -20.89
C THR A 125 11.07 -1.43 -21.66
N ALA A 126 10.47 -0.32 -21.21
CA ALA A 126 10.65 0.99 -21.80
C ALA A 126 11.07 1.99 -20.72
N TRP A 127 12.17 2.71 -20.94
CA TRP A 127 12.65 3.71 -20.02
C TRP A 127 11.60 4.78 -19.71
N ASP A 128 11.42 5.07 -18.42
CA ASP A 128 10.61 6.18 -17.93
C ASP A 128 11.53 7.36 -17.56
N PRO A 129 11.66 8.39 -18.42
CA PRO A 129 12.51 9.54 -18.13
C PRO A 129 11.93 10.46 -17.04
N THR A 130 10.68 10.26 -16.61
CA THR A 130 10.03 11.05 -15.56
C THR A 130 10.37 10.57 -14.15
N SER A 131 11.07 9.44 -14.04
CA SER A 131 11.62 8.92 -12.78
C SER A 131 13.13 8.77 -12.87
N TYR A 132 13.83 9.09 -11.79
CA TYR A 132 15.29 9.13 -11.80
C TYR A 132 15.90 7.74 -11.67
N ALA A 133 16.95 7.46 -12.48
CA ALA A 133 17.80 6.29 -12.27
C ALA A 133 18.61 6.45 -10.98
N PHE A 134 18.91 5.33 -10.33
CA PHE A 134 19.59 5.32 -9.04
C PHE A 134 20.55 4.13 -8.91
N ILE A 135 21.51 4.22 -8.00
CA ILE A 135 22.46 3.14 -7.74
C ILE A 135 22.05 2.40 -6.46
N LYS A 136 21.83 1.09 -6.61
CA LYS A 136 21.57 0.15 -5.52
C LYS A 136 22.70 -0.88 -5.46
N GLY A 137 23.50 -0.85 -4.41
CA GLY A 137 24.73 -1.66 -4.34
C GLY A 137 25.72 -1.31 -5.46
N LYS A 138 25.97 -2.24 -6.37
CA LYS A 138 26.84 -2.05 -7.56
C LYS A 138 26.05 -2.01 -8.87
N THR A 139 24.76 -1.76 -8.81
CA THR A 139 23.87 -1.81 -9.99
C THR A 139 23.19 -0.48 -10.19
N LEU A 140 23.24 0.05 -11.41
CA LEU A 140 22.43 1.17 -11.88
C LEU A 140 21.01 0.63 -12.15
N CYS A 141 20.03 1.08 -11.39
CA CYS A 141 18.62 0.78 -11.57
C CYS A 141 17.96 1.87 -12.41
N ILE A 142 17.37 1.50 -13.51
CA ILE A 142 16.71 2.40 -14.46
C ILE A 142 15.22 2.16 -14.40
N PRO A 143 14.40 3.11 -13.90
CA PRO A 143 12.96 2.95 -13.86
C PRO A 143 12.36 2.77 -15.24
N THR A 144 11.56 1.72 -15.42
CA THR A 144 10.95 1.36 -16.71
C THR A 144 9.50 0.94 -16.56
N ALA A 145 8.75 1.09 -17.64
CA ALA A 145 7.51 0.37 -17.89
C ALA A 145 7.82 -1.05 -18.39
N PHE A 146 6.86 -1.97 -18.27
CA PHE A 146 6.96 -3.33 -18.77
C PHE A 146 5.68 -3.75 -19.49
N CYS A 147 5.82 -4.28 -20.70
CA CYS A 147 4.68 -4.74 -21.51
C CYS A 147 4.95 -6.09 -22.17
N SER A 148 3.85 -6.73 -22.60
CA SER A 148 3.88 -7.96 -23.39
C SER A 148 4.45 -7.73 -24.79
N TYR A 149 4.63 -8.80 -25.54
CA TYR A 149 4.99 -8.74 -26.97
C TYR A 149 3.96 -7.95 -27.79
N GLY A 150 2.68 -8.05 -27.44
CA GLY A 150 1.57 -7.31 -28.06
C GLY A 150 1.47 -5.84 -27.63
N GLY A 151 2.20 -5.42 -26.59
CA GLY A 151 2.21 -4.05 -26.09
C GLY A 151 1.27 -3.79 -24.91
N GLU A 152 0.55 -4.81 -24.40
CA GLU A 152 -0.28 -4.69 -23.22
C GLU A 152 0.59 -4.50 -21.95
N ALA A 153 0.16 -3.62 -21.05
CA ALA A 153 0.86 -3.35 -19.81
C ALA A 153 0.82 -4.56 -18.85
N LEU A 154 1.99 -5.07 -18.49
CA LEU A 154 2.21 -6.14 -17.51
C LEU A 154 2.76 -5.62 -16.18
N ASP A 155 2.75 -4.30 -15.98
CA ASP A 155 3.27 -3.61 -14.81
C ASP A 155 2.20 -2.72 -14.16
N LYS A 156 2.60 -2.04 -13.08
CA LYS A 156 1.77 -1.04 -12.38
C LYS A 156 2.09 0.39 -12.82
N LYS A 157 3.30 0.65 -13.35
CA LYS A 157 3.74 2.00 -13.74
C LYS A 157 3.01 2.51 -14.98
N THR A 158 2.84 1.70 -16.01
CA THR A 158 2.20 2.12 -17.26
C THR A 158 0.80 2.66 -17.02
N PRO A 159 -0.14 1.95 -16.36
CA PRO A 159 -1.45 2.51 -16.08
C PRO A 159 -1.41 3.68 -15.09
N LEU A 160 -0.43 3.74 -14.19
CA LEU A 160 -0.25 4.92 -13.32
C LEU A 160 0.04 6.18 -14.14
N LEU A 161 1.00 6.12 -15.05
CA LEU A 161 1.35 7.24 -15.94
C LEU A 161 0.15 7.63 -16.82
N ARG A 162 -0.56 6.66 -17.40
CA ARG A 162 -1.77 6.91 -18.19
C ARG A 162 -2.86 7.61 -17.38
N SER A 163 -3.06 7.23 -16.10
CA SER A 163 -4.04 7.87 -15.23
C SER A 163 -3.66 9.31 -14.87
N MET A 164 -2.36 9.57 -14.67
CA MET A 164 -1.86 10.93 -14.43
C MET A 164 -2.04 11.84 -15.66
N GLU A 165 -1.79 11.32 -16.87
CA GLU A 165 -2.06 12.03 -18.12
C GLU A 165 -3.54 12.34 -18.32
N ALA A 166 -4.42 11.35 -18.04
CA ALA A 166 -5.86 11.53 -18.13
C ALA A 166 -6.35 12.65 -17.20
N LEU A 167 -5.89 12.64 -15.95
CA LEU A 167 -6.24 13.67 -14.97
C LEU A 167 -5.68 15.04 -15.37
N ASN A 168 -4.41 15.12 -15.77
CA ASN A 168 -3.79 16.35 -16.25
C ASN A 168 -4.61 17.00 -17.38
N LYS A 169 -5.00 16.20 -18.37
CA LYS A 169 -5.79 16.68 -19.51
C LYS A 169 -7.11 17.31 -19.07
N GLN A 170 -7.83 16.69 -18.16
CA GLN A 170 -9.15 17.20 -17.74
C GLN A 170 -9.03 18.37 -16.78
N ALA A 171 -8.03 18.35 -15.88
CA ALA A 171 -7.77 19.47 -14.98
C ALA A 171 -7.37 20.75 -15.72
N LEU A 172 -6.56 20.63 -16.79
CA LEU A 172 -6.21 21.77 -17.64
C LEU A 172 -7.44 22.39 -18.34
N ARG A 173 -8.39 21.58 -18.83
CA ARG A 173 -9.64 22.10 -19.41
C ARG A 173 -10.39 22.97 -18.40
N ILE A 174 -10.51 22.49 -17.16
CA ILE A 174 -11.15 23.25 -16.07
C ILE A 174 -10.38 24.56 -15.80
N LEU A 175 -9.05 24.49 -15.65
CA LEU A 175 -8.25 25.67 -15.34
C LEU A 175 -8.32 26.75 -16.43
N HIS A 176 -8.36 26.36 -17.70
CA HIS A 176 -8.55 27.30 -18.81
C HIS A 176 -9.93 28.01 -18.72
N LEU A 177 -10.98 27.32 -18.31
CA LEU A 177 -12.30 27.93 -18.07
C LEU A 177 -12.28 28.99 -16.94
N PHE A 178 -11.36 28.85 -15.98
CA PHE A 178 -11.10 29.85 -14.93
C PHE A 178 -10.10 30.94 -15.38
N GLY A 179 -9.65 30.93 -16.63
CA GLY A 179 -8.69 31.90 -17.18
C GLY A 179 -7.22 31.66 -16.80
N ASN A 180 -6.88 30.47 -16.32
CA ASN A 180 -5.50 30.07 -15.98
C ASN A 180 -4.77 29.53 -17.23
N ASP A 181 -4.65 30.33 -18.30
CA ASP A 181 -4.09 29.90 -19.59
C ASP A 181 -2.57 29.70 -19.57
N ASP A 182 -1.88 30.19 -18.55
CA ASP A 182 -0.44 30.07 -18.38
C ASP A 182 -0.01 28.78 -17.68
N VAL A 183 -0.96 27.96 -17.18
CA VAL A 183 -0.71 26.64 -16.61
C VAL A 183 -0.55 25.62 -17.73
N LYS A 184 0.57 24.92 -17.74
CA LYS A 184 0.89 23.92 -18.77
C LYS A 184 0.67 22.49 -18.33
N CYS A 185 0.71 22.24 -17.03
CA CYS A 185 0.61 20.89 -16.48
C CYS A 185 0.01 20.89 -15.07
N VAL A 186 -0.85 19.91 -14.80
CA VAL A 186 -1.32 19.56 -13.47
C VAL A 186 -0.79 18.18 -13.10
N ARG A 187 -0.16 18.07 -11.95
CA ARG A 187 0.41 16.81 -11.46
C ARG A 187 -0.21 16.42 -10.13
N THR A 188 -0.49 15.13 -9.97
CA THR A 188 -0.83 14.58 -8.68
C THR A 188 0.43 14.37 -7.85
N SER A 189 0.31 14.59 -6.55
CA SER A 189 1.36 14.35 -5.56
C SER A 189 0.88 13.42 -4.47
N VAL A 190 1.80 12.60 -3.94
CA VAL A 190 1.50 11.62 -2.90
C VAL A 190 2.61 11.59 -1.86
N GLY A 191 2.22 11.48 -0.58
CA GLY A 191 3.08 11.16 0.54
C GLY A 191 2.53 9.95 1.28
N PRO A 192 3.03 8.72 0.99
CA PRO A 192 2.55 7.52 1.66
C PRO A 192 3.25 7.33 3.01
N GLU A 193 2.49 7.25 4.08
CA GLU A 193 2.99 6.87 5.42
C GLU A 193 3.12 5.34 5.47
N GLN A 194 4.26 4.82 5.91
CA GLN A 194 4.56 3.39 5.91
C GLN A 194 4.62 2.84 7.32
N GLU A 195 3.59 2.08 7.72
CA GLU A 195 3.60 1.32 8.96
C GLU A 195 4.25 -0.05 8.77
N TYR A 196 4.90 -0.57 9.82
CA TYR A 196 5.61 -1.85 9.79
C TYR A 196 5.88 -2.38 11.20
N PHE A 197 6.15 -3.69 11.31
CA PHE A 197 6.59 -4.33 12.55
C PHE A 197 8.08 -4.70 12.49
N LEU A 198 8.76 -4.62 13.63
CA LEU A 198 10.13 -5.11 13.80
C LEU A 198 10.15 -6.22 14.86
N ILE A 199 10.65 -7.40 14.47
CA ILE A 199 10.88 -8.52 15.37
C ILE A 199 12.32 -8.99 15.26
N THR A 200 12.80 -9.78 16.23
CA THR A 200 14.15 -10.32 16.13
C THR A 200 14.24 -11.40 15.07
N LYS A 201 15.34 -11.44 14.32
CA LYS A 201 15.59 -12.43 13.28
C LYS A 201 15.56 -13.86 13.84
N GLU A 202 16.12 -14.05 15.04
CA GLU A 202 16.16 -15.35 15.72
C GLU A 202 14.74 -15.93 15.93
N MET A 203 13.79 -15.11 16.40
CA MET A 203 12.41 -15.56 16.63
C MET A 203 11.66 -15.79 15.30
N TYR A 204 11.93 -14.94 14.30
CA TYR A 204 11.36 -15.10 12.96
C TYR A 204 11.77 -16.44 12.30
N GLU A 205 13.03 -16.83 12.42
CA GLU A 205 13.55 -18.06 11.83
C GLU A 205 12.94 -19.33 12.45
N GLN A 206 12.43 -19.22 13.67
CA GLN A 206 11.77 -20.34 14.38
C GLN A 206 10.27 -20.50 14.02
N ARG A 207 9.73 -19.62 13.17
CA ARG A 207 8.29 -19.66 12.82
C ARG A 207 8.09 -19.84 11.31
N LYS A 208 7.59 -20.99 10.90
CA LYS A 208 7.28 -21.28 9.49
C LYS A 208 6.25 -20.33 8.90
N ASP A 209 5.20 -20.00 9.67
CA ASP A 209 4.15 -19.09 9.24
C ASP A 209 4.69 -17.69 8.89
N LEU A 210 5.53 -17.09 9.73
CA LEU A 210 6.17 -15.82 9.42
C LEU A 210 7.08 -15.89 8.18
N ARG A 211 7.82 -17.00 8.02
CA ARG A 211 8.74 -17.19 6.89
C ARG A 211 8.04 -17.38 5.55
N PHE A 212 6.91 -18.09 5.54
CA PHE A 212 6.20 -18.43 4.30
C PHE A 212 5.09 -17.46 3.95
N THR A 213 4.45 -16.84 4.96
CA THR A 213 3.26 -16.02 4.75
C THR A 213 3.40 -14.56 5.20
N GLY A 214 4.48 -14.22 5.94
CA GLY A 214 4.69 -12.89 6.51
C GLY A 214 3.80 -12.56 7.71
N ARG A 215 2.91 -13.48 8.13
CA ARG A 215 2.04 -13.33 9.30
C ARG A 215 2.02 -14.56 10.17
N THR A 216 1.63 -14.40 11.43
CA THR A 216 1.38 -15.52 12.33
C THR A 216 0.02 -16.15 12.01
N LEU A 217 0.00 -17.48 11.82
CA LEU A 217 -1.21 -18.26 11.60
C LEU A 217 -1.78 -18.81 12.91
N PHE A 218 -0.91 -18.94 13.92
CA PHE A 218 -1.23 -19.33 15.29
C PHE A 218 -0.64 -18.32 16.28
N GLY A 219 -1.27 -18.20 17.45
CA GLY A 219 -0.77 -17.40 18.54
C GLY A 219 -1.88 -16.97 19.48
N ALA A 220 -1.79 -17.45 20.73
CA ALA A 220 -2.68 -17.06 21.80
C ALA A 220 -2.43 -15.61 22.23
N LYS A 221 -3.49 -14.93 22.72
CA LYS A 221 -3.36 -13.57 23.26
C LYS A 221 -2.38 -13.57 24.44
N PRO A 222 -1.33 -12.73 24.41
CA PRO A 222 -0.40 -12.61 25.53
C PRO A 222 -1.06 -11.90 26.72
N PRO A 223 -0.50 -12.04 27.94
CA PRO A 223 -1.00 -11.33 29.13
C PRO A 223 -1.01 -9.81 29.00
N LYS A 224 -0.12 -9.25 28.19
CA LYS A 224 -0.05 -7.85 27.82
C LYS A 224 0.00 -7.72 26.30
N GLY A 225 -0.85 -6.85 25.75
CA GLY A 225 -0.85 -6.41 24.36
C GLY A 225 -0.62 -4.91 24.26
N GLN A 226 -1.59 -4.19 23.69
CA GLN A 226 -1.55 -2.73 23.48
C GLN A 226 -2.46 -1.95 24.45
N GLU A 227 -2.96 -2.56 25.53
CA GLU A 227 -4.02 -2.02 26.38
C GLU A 227 -3.67 -0.69 27.08
N MET A 228 -2.38 -0.40 27.24
CA MET A 228 -1.90 0.80 27.92
C MET A 228 -1.49 1.93 26.96
N ASP A 229 -1.49 1.69 25.65
CA ASP A 229 -0.95 2.59 24.63
C ASP A 229 0.51 3.08 24.92
N ASP A 230 1.21 2.36 25.78
CA ASP A 230 2.53 2.72 26.31
C ASP A 230 3.66 2.51 25.28
N HIS A 231 3.38 1.87 24.16
CA HIS A 231 4.33 1.82 23.04
C HIS A 231 4.24 3.09 22.19
N TYR A 232 3.06 3.56 21.85
CA TYR A 232 2.85 4.78 21.07
C TYR A 232 3.43 6.02 21.77
N PHE A 233 3.16 6.15 23.06
CA PHE A 233 3.68 7.25 23.91
C PHE A 233 5.05 6.94 24.54
N GLY A 234 5.66 5.82 24.18
CA GLY A 234 6.96 5.39 24.70
C GLY A 234 8.15 5.98 23.92
N VAL A 235 9.33 5.85 24.50
CA VAL A 235 10.57 6.18 23.79
C VAL A 235 10.91 5.12 22.75
N ILE A 236 11.55 5.52 21.65
CA ILE A 236 12.09 4.58 20.68
C ILE A 236 13.23 3.80 21.33
N LYS A 237 13.16 2.49 21.32
CA LYS A 237 14.16 1.61 21.92
C LYS A 237 15.52 1.75 21.21
N PRO A 238 16.66 1.63 21.90
CA PRO A 238 17.99 1.89 21.33
C PRO A 238 18.29 1.10 20.04
N ARG A 239 17.92 -0.18 19.99
CA ARG A 239 18.13 -1.02 18.79
C ARG A 239 17.26 -0.59 17.62
N VAL A 240 16.05 -0.14 17.89
CA VAL A 240 15.13 0.41 16.88
C VAL A 240 15.63 1.76 16.39
N ALA A 241 16.11 2.63 17.29
CA ALA A 241 16.69 3.93 16.93
C ALA A 241 17.91 3.76 15.99
N ALA A 242 18.80 2.82 16.28
CA ALA A 242 19.94 2.53 15.42
C ALA A 242 19.53 2.02 14.03
N TYR A 243 18.47 1.20 13.96
CA TYR A 243 17.88 0.77 12.70
C TYR A 243 17.29 1.96 11.92
N MET A 244 16.52 2.81 12.57
CA MET A 244 15.88 3.98 11.96
C MET A 244 16.93 4.98 11.45
N GLU A 245 18.01 5.21 12.19
CA GLU A 245 19.12 6.10 11.79
C GLU A 245 19.77 5.58 10.49
N GLU A 246 20.11 4.30 10.40
CA GLU A 246 20.70 3.72 9.18
C GLU A 246 19.70 3.69 8.03
N LEU A 247 18.41 3.40 8.30
CA LEU A 247 17.34 3.42 7.31
C LEU A 247 17.22 4.82 6.68
N ASN A 248 17.15 5.87 7.48
CA ASN A 248 17.08 7.24 6.99
C ASN A 248 18.29 7.58 6.12
N GLU A 249 19.50 7.23 6.56
CA GLU A 249 20.71 7.51 5.80
C GLU A 249 20.67 6.85 4.40
N GLU A 250 20.27 5.58 4.32
CA GLU A 250 20.17 4.87 3.04
C GLU A 250 19.06 5.44 2.14
N LEU A 251 17.91 5.83 2.72
CA LEU A 251 16.83 6.47 1.98
C LEU A 251 17.22 7.86 1.47
N TRP A 252 17.90 8.68 2.28
CA TRP A 252 18.37 10.00 1.86
C TRP A 252 19.41 9.92 0.74
N LYS A 253 20.30 8.91 0.74
CA LYS A 253 21.24 8.66 -0.38
C LYS A 253 20.51 8.40 -1.69
N LEU A 254 19.31 7.79 -1.61
CA LEU A 254 18.43 7.51 -2.75
C LEU A 254 17.47 8.67 -3.08
N GLY A 255 17.62 9.84 -2.45
CA GLY A 255 16.79 11.00 -2.69
C GLY A 255 15.37 10.91 -2.12
N ILE A 256 15.10 9.91 -1.28
CA ILE A 256 13.81 9.73 -0.62
C ILE A 256 13.75 10.65 0.60
N LEU A 257 12.72 11.50 0.65
CA LEU A 257 12.55 12.51 1.70
C LEU A 257 11.91 11.91 2.96
N ALA A 258 12.50 10.84 3.52
CA ALA A 258 12.10 10.29 4.81
C ALA A 258 12.24 11.37 5.89
N LYS A 259 11.18 11.64 6.67
CA LYS A 259 11.15 12.78 7.58
C LYS A 259 10.69 12.43 8.98
N THR A 260 9.65 11.63 9.13
CA THR A 260 9.04 11.35 10.44
C THR A 260 9.14 9.87 10.73
N GLU A 261 9.51 9.55 11.95
CA GLU A 261 9.56 8.19 12.50
C GLU A 261 9.03 8.21 13.92
N HIS A 262 8.20 7.24 14.25
CA HIS A 262 7.69 7.07 15.61
C HIS A 262 7.23 5.63 15.86
N ASN A 263 6.92 5.32 17.12
CA ASN A 263 6.27 4.10 17.51
C ASN A 263 4.77 4.19 17.19
N GLU A 264 4.20 3.09 16.70
CA GLU A 264 2.76 2.90 16.54
C GLU A 264 2.11 2.24 17.76
N VAL A 265 0.78 2.06 17.74
CA VAL A 265 0.00 1.61 18.89
C VAL A 265 0.32 0.18 19.27
N ALA A 266 0.45 -0.73 18.31
CA ALA A 266 0.78 -2.12 18.62
C ALA A 266 2.25 -2.26 19.08
N PRO A 267 2.54 -3.10 20.08
CA PRO A 267 3.92 -3.39 20.45
C PRO A 267 4.73 -3.87 19.24
N ALA A 268 5.96 -3.41 19.13
CA ALA A 268 6.88 -3.66 18.01
C ALA A 268 6.45 -3.04 16.66
N GLN A 269 5.42 -2.20 16.62
CA GLN A 269 4.98 -1.49 15.42
C GLN A 269 5.57 -0.07 15.37
N HIS A 270 5.92 0.37 14.17
CA HIS A 270 6.54 1.67 13.89
C HIS A 270 6.00 2.24 12.58
N GLU A 271 6.20 3.54 12.37
CA GLU A 271 5.84 4.23 11.13
C GLU A 271 6.99 5.07 10.61
N LEU A 272 7.08 5.17 9.28
CA LEU A 272 7.92 6.12 8.56
C LEU A 272 7.05 6.93 7.61
N ALA A 273 7.11 8.26 7.71
CA ALA A 273 6.38 9.17 6.83
C ALA A 273 7.36 10.04 6.01
N PRO A 274 7.32 9.98 4.67
CA PRO A 274 8.09 10.84 3.80
C PRO A 274 7.38 12.17 3.52
N ILE A 275 8.14 13.18 3.08
CA ILE A 275 7.55 14.34 2.40
C ILE A 275 7.01 13.89 1.05
N TYR A 276 5.85 14.41 0.64
CA TYR A 276 5.21 14.11 -0.63
C TYR A 276 6.05 14.52 -1.85
N THR A 277 5.88 13.81 -2.94
CA THR A 277 6.40 14.15 -4.27
C THR A 277 5.39 13.78 -5.35
N THR A 278 5.73 13.95 -6.63
CA THR A 278 4.84 13.53 -7.72
C THR A 278 4.51 12.04 -7.62
N THR A 279 3.29 11.67 -7.94
CA THR A 279 2.77 10.31 -7.69
C THR A 279 3.63 9.21 -8.30
N ASN A 280 4.19 9.42 -9.51
CA ASN A 280 5.09 8.45 -10.13
C ASN A 280 6.37 8.24 -9.31
N ILE A 281 7.05 9.32 -8.92
CA ILE A 281 8.28 9.24 -8.10
C ILE A 281 7.95 8.70 -6.71
N ALA A 282 6.85 9.15 -6.08
CA ALA A 282 6.43 8.64 -4.77
C ALA A 282 6.18 7.13 -4.78
N THR A 283 5.64 6.61 -5.88
CA THR A 283 5.39 5.18 -6.04
C THR A 283 6.69 4.40 -6.14
N ASP A 284 7.65 4.85 -6.94
CA ASP A 284 8.99 4.24 -7.02
C ASP A 284 9.71 4.33 -5.67
N HIS A 285 9.66 5.48 -5.01
CA HIS A 285 10.24 5.68 -3.68
C HIS A 285 9.65 4.76 -2.63
N ASN A 286 8.33 4.54 -2.62
CA ASN A 286 7.70 3.63 -1.67
C ASN A 286 8.13 2.18 -1.87
N GLN A 287 8.25 1.73 -3.13
CA GLN A 287 8.77 0.39 -3.43
C GLN A 287 10.22 0.21 -2.93
N LEU A 288 11.06 1.20 -3.16
CA LEU A 288 12.44 1.23 -2.64
C LEU A 288 12.46 1.25 -1.11
N THR A 289 11.62 2.07 -0.49
CA THR A 289 11.50 2.16 0.97
C THR A 289 11.22 0.80 1.57
N MET A 290 10.23 0.06 1.05
CA MET A 290 9.90 -1.29 1.53
C MET A 290 11.09 -2.25 1.41
N GLU A 291 11.82 -2.21 0.30
CA GLU A 291 13.01 -3.05 0.10
C GLU A 291 14.14 -2.69 1.07
N ILE A 292 14.43 -1.39 1.22
CA ILE A 292 15.52 -0.91 2.08
C ILE A 292 15.20 -1.18 3.56
N MET A 293 13.95 -1.00 3.99
CA MET A 293 13.49 -1.37 5.35
C MET A 293 13.87 -2.80 5.71
N GLN A 294 13.57 -3.75 4.80
CA GLN A 294 13.90 -5.16 5.03
C GLN A 294 15.41 -5.42 5.04
N LYS A 295 16.15 -4.80 4.13
CA LYS A 295 17.61 -4.95 4.04
C LYS A 295 18.34 -4.38 5.25
N VAL A 296 17.94 -3.21 5.72
CA VAL A 296 18.54 -2.57 6.90
C VAL A 296 18.16 -3.34 8.16
N ALA A 297 16.90 -3.80 8.31
CA ALA A 297 16.50 -4.64 9.43
C ALA A 297 17.38 -5.88 9.58
N ALA A 298 17.70 -6.55 8.46
CA ALA A 298 18.56 -7.73 8.47
C ALA A 298 19.97 -7.46 9.01
N LYS A 299 20.55 -6.27 8.73
CA LYS A 299 21.85 -5.86 9.26
C LYS A 299 21.85 -5.67 10.80
N HIS A 300 20.70 -5.24 11.34
CA HIS A 300 20.50 -5.06 12.78
C HIS A 300 20.03 -6.36 13.49
N GLY A 301 20.03 -7.51 12.80
CA GLY A 301 19.50 -8.77 13.33
C GLY A 301 18.01 -8.70 13.63
N LEU A 302 17.29 -7.86 12.87
CA LEU A 302 15.84 -7.68 12.91
C LEU A 302 15.22 -8.17 11.60
N VAL A 303 13.90 -8.35 11.60
CA VAL A 303 13.07 -8.57 10.42
C VAL A 303 11.98 -7.52 10.41
N CYS A 304 11.86 -6.81 9.29
CA CYS A 304 10.79 -5.87 9.03
C CYS A 304 9.61 -6.61 8.39
N LEU A 305 8.49 -6.69 9.09
CA LEU A 305 7.26 -7.29 8.60
C LEU A 305 6.39 -6.19 7.99
N LEU A 306 6.11 -6.34 6.71
CA LEU A 306 5.26 -5.44 5.92
C LEU A 306 3.85 -6.01 5.68
N HIS A 307 3.53 -7.17 6.25
CA HIS A 307 2.19 -7.73 6.17
C HIS A 307 1.18 -6.83 6.91
N GLU A 308 -0.04 -6.74 6.38
CA GLU A 308 -1.11 -5.88 6.92
C GLU A 308 -1.58 -6.28 8.31
N LYS A 309 -1.53 -7.58 8.62
CA LYS A 309 -1.98 -8.13 9.91
C LYS A 309 -1.05 -9.26 10.38
N PRO A 310 0.20 -8.94 10.78
CA PRO A 310 1.14 -9.99 11.18
C PRO A 310 0.75 -10.66 12.50
N PHE A 311 -0.02 -9.97 13.35
CA PHE A 311 -0.47 -10.48 14.64
C PHE A 311 -1.97 -10.23 14.82
N ALA A 312 -2.73 -11.27 15.20
CA ALA A 312 -4.13 -11.12 15.54
C ALA A 312 -4.30 -10.42 16.90
N GLY A 313 -5.40 -9.66 17.06
CA GLY A 313 -5.75 -9.02 18.34
C GLY A 313 -5.02 -7.74 18.68
N VAL A 314 -4.10 -7.26 17.83
CA VAL A 314 -3.44 -5.96 17.92
C VAL A 314 -3.62 -5.20 16.59
N ASN A 315 -3.28 -3.91 16.54
CA ASN A 315 -3.37 -3.12 15.32
C ASN A 315 -2.62 -3.77 14.15
N GLY A 316 -3.18 -3.64 12.97
CA GLY A 316 -2.50 -3.97 11.72
C GLY A 316 -1.73 -2.80 11.16
N SER A 317 -0.97 -3.03 10.10
CA SER A 317 -0.18 -2.02 9.40
C SER A 317 -0.78 -1.63 8.05
N GLY A 318 -0.87 -0.35 7.80
CA GLY A 318 -1.34 0.24 6.55
C GLY A 318 -0.36 1.22 5.93
N LYS A 319 -0.88 1.94 4.93
CA LYS A 319 -0.27 3.14 4.35
C LYS A 319 -1.35 4.19 4.21
N HIS A 320 -1.14 5.35 4.83
CA HIS A 320 -2.00 6.48 4.57
C HIS A 320 -1.51 7.19 3.32
N ASN A 321 -2.30 7.12 2.24
CA ASN A 321 -1.95 7.69 0.94
C ASN A 321 -2.44 9.14 0.89
N ASN A 322 -1.58 10.08 1.29
CA ASN A 322 -1.85 11.51 1.26
C ASN A 322 -1.78 12.02 -0.18
N TRP A 323 -2.94 12.20 -0.82
CA TRP A 323 -3.06 12.56 -2.23
C TRP A 323 -3.53 14.00 -2.41
N SER A 324 -2.91 14.72 -3.34
CA SER A 324 -3.31 16.06 -3.77
C SER A 324 -2.96 16.30 -5.24
N LEU A 325 -3.33 17.46 -5.77
CA LEU A 325 -2.98 17.87 -7.13
C LEU A 325 -2.59 19.35 -7.17
N ALA A 326 -1.58 19.64 -7.96
CA ALA A 326 -1.05 20.99 -8.10
C ALA A 326 -0.64 21.32 -9.55
N THR A 327 -0.66 22.60 -9.87
CA THR A 327 -0.17 23.10 -11.15
C THR A 327 1.36 23.09 -11.20
N ASP A 328 1.94 23.23 -12.40
CA ASP A 328 3.36 23.44 -12.62
C ASP A 328 3.89 24.76 -12.02
N LYS A 329 2.99 25.65 -11.60
CA LYS A 329 3.29 26.89 -10.86
C LYS A 329 3.32 26.68 -9.33
N GLY A 330 3.06 25.46 -8.86
CA GLY A 330 3.03 25.15 -7.43
C GLY A 330 1.71 25.50 -6.72
N VAL A 331 0.66 25.86 -7.46
CA VAL A 331 -0.66 26.12 -6.86
C VAL A 331 -1.36 24.79 -6.57
N ASN A 332 -1.65 24.52 -5.31
CA ASN A 332 -2.42 23.36 -4.89
C ASN A 332 -3.91 23.61 -5.13
N LEU A 333 -4.55 22.76 -5.95
CA LEU A 333 -5.96 22.90 -6.36
C LEU A 333 -6.95 22.44 -5.31
N LEU A 334 -6.49 21.76 -4.25
CA LEU A 334 -7.27 21.39 -3.08
C LEU A 334 -7.00 22.30 -1.87
N SER A 335 -6.35 23.45 -2.08
CA SER A 335 -6.19 24.43 -1.02
C SER A 335 -7.44 25.33 -0.93
N PRO A 336 -8.18 25.30 0.22
CA PRO A 336 -9.40 26.09 0.37
C PRO A 336 -9.14 27.60 0.42
N GLY A 337 -7.92 28.02 0.74
CA GLY A 337 -7.60 29.42 0.98
C GLY A 337 -8.15 29.92 2.32
N GLU A 338 -8.25 31.25 2.47
CA GLU A 338 -8.75 31.86 3.70
C GLU A 338 -10.30 31.90 3.74
N THR A 339 -10.94 31.93 2.57
CA THR A 339 -12.40 31.98 2.39
C THR A 339 -12.86 30.82 1.48
N PRO A 340 -13.00 29.59 2.03
CA PRO A 340 -13.36 28.41 1.22
C PRO A 340 -14.68 28.57 0.45
N TYR A 341 -15.66 29.26 1.04
CA TYR A 341 -16.98 29.52 0.45
C TYR A 341 -16.90 30.37 -0.85
N GLU A 342 -15.93 31.29 -0.93
CA GLU A 342 -15.76 32.17 -2.08
C GLU A 342 -14.80 31.59 -3.15
N ASN A 343 -14.08 30.50 -2.83
CA ASN A 343 -13.12 29.89 -3.72
C ASN A 343 -13.79 28.86 -4.64
N ALA A 344 -14.45 29.35 -5.69
CA ALA A 344 -15.20 28.52 -6.63
C ALA A 344 -14.34 27.47 -7.35
N GLN A 345 -13.07 27.77 -7.65
CA GLN A 345 -12.15 26.81 -8.24
C GLN A 345 -11.86 25.66 -7.28
N PHE A 346 -11.53 25.95 -6.03
CA PHE A 346 -11.35 24.92 -5.00
C PHE A 346 -12.61 24.07 -4.82
N LEU A 347 -13.79 24.72 -4.71
CA LEU A 347 -15.07 24.02 -4.55
C LEU A 347 -15.36 23.08 -5.72
N LEU A 348 -15.05 23.47 -6.95
CA LEU A 348 -15.21 22.60 -8.11
C LEU A 348 -14.32 21.36 -8.00
N PHE A 349 -13.02 21.52 -7.68
CA PHE A 349 -12.11 20.38 -7.53
C PHE A 349 -12.50 19.50 -6.34
N LEU A 350 -12.93 20.09 -5.21
CA LEU A 350 -13.48 19.34 -4.07
C LEU A 350 -14.70 18.51 -4.48
N CYS A 351 -15.66 19.12 -5.16
CA CYS A 351 -16.86 18.43 -5.66
C CYS A 351 -16.51 17.32 -6.67
N ALA A 352 -15.50 17.53 -7.53
CA ALA A 352 -15.05 16.51 -8.45
C ALA A 352 -14.49 15.29 -7.71
N VAL A 353 -13.75 15.48 -6.62
CA VAL A 353 -13.26 14.37 -5.79
C VAL A 353 -14.42 13.68 -5.06
N ILE A 354 -15.35 14.42 -4.46
CA ILE A 354 -16.52 13.83 -3.77
C ILE A 354 -17.31 12.96 -4.74
N LYS A 355 -17.65 13.50 -5.92
CA LYS A 355 -18.33 12.74 -6.98
C LYS A 355 -17.55 11.51 -7.42
N ALA A 356 -16.23 11.64 -7.64
CA ALA A 356 -15.38 10.54 -8.07
C ALA A 356 -15.36 9.40 -7.06
N VAL A 357 -15.24 9.73 -5.78
CA VAL A 357 -15.20 8.73 -4.69
C VAL A 357 -16.55 8.04 -4.54
N ASP A 358 -17.64 8.76 -4.71
CA ASP A 358 -19.00 8.20 -4.60
C ASP A 358 -19.33 7.29 -5.81
N ASP A 359 -19.15 7.78 -7.02
CA ASP A 359 -19.47 7.02 -8.24
C ASP A 359 -18.61 5.74 -8.39
N TYR A 360 -17.37 5.76 -7.87
CA TYR A 360 -16.38 4.71 -8.04
C TYR A 360 -15.83 4.15 -6.72
N GLN A 361 -16.67 4.10 -5.66
CA GLN A 361 -16.29 3.50 -4.37
C GLN A 361 -15.87 2.03 -4.52
N ASP A 362 -16.46 1.29 -5.46
CA ASP A 362 -16.07 -0.06 -5.84
C ASP A 362 -14.61 -0.14 -6.34
N LEU A 363 -14.21 0.76 -7.26
CA LEU A 363 -12.83 0.84 -7.76
C LEU A 363 -11.83 1.22 -6.66
N LEU A 364 -12.20 2.13 -5.76
CA LEU A 364 -11.34 2.49 -4.63
C LEU A 364 -11.18 1.31 -3.68
N ARG A 365 -12.26 0.59 -3.35
CA ARG A 365 -12.19 -0.60 -2.48
C ARG A 365 -11.35 -1.71 -3.12
N LEU A 366 -11.58 -2.04 -4.38
CA LEU A 366 -10.82 -3.10 -5.06
C LEU A 366 -9.34 -2.75 -5.28
N SER A 367 -9.00 -1.46 -5.35
CA SER A 367 -7.61 -1.01 -5.52
C SER A 367 -6.70 -1.37 -4.35
N VAL A 368 -7.28 -1.68 -3.21
CA VAL A 368 -6.59 -2.04 -1.96
C VAL A 368 -6.91 -3.48 -1.53
N ALA A 369 -7.55 -4.26 -2.39
CA ALA A 369 -7.99 -5.62 -2.09
C ALA A 369 -6.82 -6.61 -2.21
N THR A 370 -6.50 -7.25 -1.10
CA THR A 370 -5.55 -8.37 -0.99
C THR A 370 -5.95 -9.25 0.18
N ALA A 371 -5.53 -10.52 0.17
CA ALA A 371 -5.77 -11.44 1.28
C ALA A 371 -5.29 -10.85 2.63
N GLY A 372 -4.10 -10.22 2.65
CA GLY A 372 -3.56 -9.57 3.85
C GLY A 372 -4.42 -8.41 4.34
N ASN A 373 -4.84 -7.55 3.44
CA ASN A 373 -5.62 -6.36 3.79
C ASN A 373 -7.08 -6.68 4.18
N ASP A 374 -7.64 -7.76 3.67
CA ASP A 374 -8.95 -8.26 4.10
C ASP A 374 -8.96 -8.66 5.60
N HIS A 375 -7.82 -9.08 6.15
CA HIS A 375 -7.67 -9.33 7.60
C HIS A 375 -7.53 -8.05 8.43
N ARG A 376 -7.11 -6.92 7.82
CA ARG A 376 -6.88 -5.65 8.49
C ARG A 376 -8.12 -4.77 8.50
N LEU A 377 -8.81 -4.59 7.37
CA LEU A 377 -9.93 -3.66 7.24
C LEU A 377 -11.08 -3.99 8.19
N GLY A 378 -11.56 -2.96 8.90
CA GLY A 378 -12.64 -3.09 9.88
C GLY A 378 -12.22 -3.73 11.21
N ALA A 379 -10.92 -3.90 11.47
CA ALA A 379 -10.39 -4.47 12.70
C ALA A 379 -9.31 -3.57 13.30
N ASN A 380 -9.30 -3.41 14.63
CA ASN A 380 -8.23 -2.76 15.39
C ASN A 380 -7.71 -1.45 14.75
N GLU A 381 -8.54 -0.41 14.74
CA GLU A 381 -8.23 0.94 14.22
C GLU A 381 -8.06 1.06 12.69
N ALA A 382 -8.23 0.00 11.92
CA ALA A 382 -8.30 0.10 10.47
C ALA A 382 -9.70 0.56 10.01
N PRO A 383 -9.80 1.40 8.96
CA PRO A 383 -11.10 1.86 8.46
C PRO A 383 -11.95 0.68 7.98
N PRO A 384 -13.30 0.80 8.04
CA PRO A 384 -14.20 -0.22 7.51
C PRO A 384 -14.08 -0.35 5.98
N ALA A 385 -14.63 -1.43 5.42
CA ALA A 385 -14.64 -1.65 3.98
C ALA A 385 -15.56 -0.68 3.22
N VAL A 386 -16.48 -0.02 3.91
CA VAL A 386 -17.35 1.03 3.35
C VAL A 386 -16.54 2.29 3.12
N VAL A 387 -16.53 2.78 1.89
CA VAL A 387 -15.85 4.04 1.55
C VAL A 387 -16.75 5.22 1.89
N SER A 388 -16.33 6.09 2.81
CA SER A 388 -16.98 7.37 3.14
C SER A 388 -15.96 8.48 3.19
N ILE A 389 -16.42 9.74 3.08
CA ILE A 389 -15.55 10.91 3.05
C ILE A 389 -15.75 11.72 4.34
N PHE A 390 -14.63 12.05 5.01
CA PHE A 390 -14.58 13.03 6.08
C PHE A 390 -14.12 14.39 5.53
N LEU A 391 -14.87 15.46 5.81
CA LEU A 391 -14.53 16.82 5.39
C LEU A 391 -14.23 17.75 6.57
N GLY A 392 -14.72 17.44 7.75
CA GLY A 392 -14.70 18.30 8.92
C GLY A 392 -15.82 19.35 8.94
N ASP A 393 -15.97 20.00 10.09
CA ASP A 393 -17.14 20.87 10.36
C ASP A 393 -17.22 22.09 9.44
N GLU A 394 -16.09 22.72 9.15
CA GLU A 394 -16.05 23.95 8.34
C GLU A 394 -16.49 23.70 6.89
N LEU A 395 -15.88 22.72 6.23
CA LEU A 395 -16.26 22.42 4.84
C LEU A 395 -17.66 21.84 4.75
N ASN A 396 -18.09 21.06 5.74
CA ASN A 396 -19.46 20.57 5.78
C ASN A 396 -20.46 21.73 5.85
N ALA A 397 -20.22 22.73 6.72
CA ALA A 397 -21.05 23.92 6.81
C ALA A 397 -21.03 24.78 5.53
N VAL A 398 -19.87 24.85 4.84
CA VAL A 398 -19.77 25.53 3.54
C VAL A 398 -20.63 24.82 2.49
N LEU A 399 -20.54 23.50 2.39
CA LEU A 399 -21.32 22.73 1.42
C LEU A 399 -22.82 22.81 1.72
N GLU A 400 -23.23 22.78 2.99
CA GLU A 400 -24.62 22.92 3.40
C GLU A 400 -25.18 24.32 3.05
N ALA A 401 -24.41 25.39 3.27
CA ALA A 401 -24.78 26.73 2.88
C ALA A 401 -24.96 26.87 1.36
N ILE A 402 -24.11 26.26 0.55
CA ILE A 402 -24.23 26.23 -0.91
C ILE A 402 -25.45 25.42 -1.35
N GLU A 403 -25.71 24.27 -0.75
CA GLU A 403 -26.88 23.43 -1.07
C GLU A 403 -28.17 24.15 -0.82
N THR A 404 -28.28 24.80 0.34
CA THR A 404 -29.51 25.47 0.80
C THR A 404 -29.65 26.90 0.32
N ASP A 405 -28.66 27.43 -0.41
CA ASP A 405 -28.62 28.82 -0.89
C ASP A 405 -28.73 29.85 0.25
N THR A 406 -28.04 29.57 1.36
CA THR A 406 -28.01 30.42 2.55
C THR A 406 -26.62 31.07 2.72
N PRO A 407 -26.61 32.32 3.27
CA PRO A 407 -25.33 32.99 3.52
C PRO A 407 -24.48 32.21 4.52
N TYR A 408 -23.21 31.96 4.16
CA TYR A 408 -22.23 31.37 5.07
C TYR A 408 -21.70 32.41 6.05
N ALA A 409 -21.97 32.24 7.34
CA ALA A 409 -21.58 33.19 8.38
C ALA A 409 -20.09 33.15 8.80
N GLY A 410 -19.34 32.22 8.25
CA GLY A 410 -17.94 31.94 8.62
C GLY A 410 -17.78 31.21 9.97
N THR A 411 -16.76 30.40 10.12
CA THR A 411 -16.36 29.83 11.40
C THR A 411 -15.30 30.72 12.04
N LYS A 412 -15.56 31.23 13.25
CA LYS A 412 -14.55 31.97 14.02
C LYS A 412 -13.45 31.01 14.43
N LYS A 413 -12.24 31.24 13.93
CA LYS A 413 -11.06 30.49 14.39
C LYS A 413 -10.90 30.69 15.89
N ALA A 414 -11.19 29.67 16.69
CA ALA A 414 -11.06 29.73 18.13
C ALA A 414 -9.57 29.70 18.51
N GLN A 415 -9.15 30.65 19.32
CA GLN A 415 -7.78 30.65 19.85
C GLN A 415 -7.68 29.65 21.00
N MET A 416 -6.73 28.70 20.88
CA MET A 416 -6.40 27.78 21.96
C MET A 416 -5.70 28.50 23.10
N LYS A 417 -6.30 28.43 24.30
CA LYS A 417 -5.74 28.93 25.55
C LYS A 417 -5.52 27.74 26.49
N LEU A 418 -4.28 27.38 26.72
CA LEU A 418 -3.91 26.24 27.57
C LEU A 418 -3.93 26.58 29.07
N GLY A 419 -4.29 27.85 29.42
CA GLY A 419 -4.42 28.28 30.83
C GLY A 419 -3.08 28.52 31.54
N VAL A 420 -1.96 28.54 30.85
CA VAL A 420 -0.63 28.79 31.35
C VAL A 420 0.00 29.93 30.55
N ASP A 421 0.44 31.00 31.22
CA ASP A 421 0.89 32.23 30.54
C ASP A 421 2.17 32.08 29.72
N VAL A 422 3.05 31.12 30.08
CA VAL A 422 4.31 30.88 29.37
C VAL A 422 4.11 30.06 28.09
N LEU A 423 2.95 29.45 27.88
CA LEU A 423 2.67 28.66 26.68
C LEU A 423 2.17 29.56 25.55
N PRO A 424 2.68 29.37 24.31
CA PRO A 424 2.25 30.17 23.19
C PRO A 424 0.76 29.95 22.89
N LYS A 425 0.07 31.04 22.53
CA LYS A 425 -1.30 30.98 22.03
C LYS A 425 -1.24 30.69 20.53
N PHE A 426 -2.06 29.76 20.06
CA PHE A 426 -2.19 29.41 18.64
C PHE A 426 -3.66 29.24 18.27
N ASN A 427 -3.95 29.40 17.00
CA ASN A 427 -5.30 29.16 16.48
C ASN A 427 -5.58 27.66 16.43
N ARG A 428 -6.75 27.26 16.88
CA ARG A 428 -7.23 25.89 16.68
C ARG A 428 -7.48 25.68 15.19
N ASP A 429 -7.06 24.54 14.65
CA ASP A 429 -7.45 24.10 13.32
C ASP A 429 -8.96 23.88 13.27
N THR A 430 -9.57 24.24 12.15
CA THR A 430 -11.03 24.12 11.94
C THR A 430 -11.46 22.69 11.64
N THR A 431 -10.50 21.82 11.27
CA THR A 431 -10.70 20.39 11.00
C THR A 431 -9.85 19.56 11.94
N ASP A 432 -10.46 18.57 12.59
CA ASP A 432 -9.72 17.48 13.25
C ASP A 432 -9.50 16.35 12.25
N ARG A 433 -8.47 15.52 12.49
CA ARG A 433 -8.25 14.29 11.71
C ARG A 433 -9.20 13.21 12.22
N ASN A 434 -10.16 12.78 11.39
CA ASN A 434 -10.97 11.62 11.72
C ASN A 434 -10.21 10.34 11.38
N ARG A 435 -9.52 9.75 12.35
CA ARG A 435 -8.75 8.52 12.16
C ARG A 435 -9.59 7.29 11.80
N THR A 436 -10.91 7.37 11.91
CA THR A 436 -11.82 6.28 11.59
C THR A 436 -12.33 6.34 10.15
N SER A 437 -12.12 7.46 9.45
CA SER A 437 -12.57 7.64 8.07
C SER A 437 -11.64 6.96 7.08
N PRO A 438 -12.15 6.22 6.09
CA PRO A 438 -11.35 5.63 5.03
C PRO A 438 -10.78 6.66 4.05
N PHE A 439 -11.44 7.81 3.88
CA PHE A 439 -11.03 8.88 2.97
C PHE A 439 -11.30 10.25 3.62
N ALA A 440 -10.24 10.93 4.07
CA ALA A 440 -10.36 12.12 4.88
C ALA A 440 -9.70 13.34 4.23
N PHE A 441 -10.37 14.50 4.22
CA PHE A 441 -9.78 15.77 3.85
C PHE A 441 -8.97 16.35 5.02
N THR A 442 -7.70 16.65 4.79
CA THR A 442 -6.77 17.10 5.82
C THR A 442 -6.13 18.46 5.47
N GLY A 443 -6.96 19.43 5.16
CA GLY A 443 -6.59 20.83 4.94
C GLY A 443 -6.30 21.21 3.49
N ASN A 444 -5.52 20.46 2.76
CA ASN A 444 -5.20 20.71 1.33
C ASN A 444 -4.92 19.43 0.53
N LYS A 445 -5.32 18.30 1.07
CA LYS A 445 -5.14 16.96 0.49
C LYS A 445 -6.18 16.00 1.04
N PHE A 446 -6.34 14.88 0.37
CA PHE A 446 -7.10 13.75 0.87
C PHE A 446 -6.16 12.63 1.33
N GLU A 447 -6.48 12.04 2.44
CA GLU A 447 -5.79 10.90 3.02
C GLU A 447 -6.63 9.64 2.79
N PHE A 448 -6.19 8.77 1.88
CA PHE A 448 -6.81 7.48 1.64
C PHE A 448 -6.16 6.41 2.53
N ARG A 449 -6.87 5.97 3.56
CA ARG A 449 -6.34 5.20 4.69
C ARG A 449 -6.50 3.68 4.56
N MET A 450 -7.10 3.19 3.49
CA MET A 450 -7.43 1.78 3.31
C MET A 450 -6.27 0.93 2.77
N LEU A 451 -5.17 1.52 2.29
CA LEU A 451 -4.05 0.78 1.72
C LEU A 451 -3.36 -0.08 2.78
N GLY A 452 -3.06 -1.33 2.43
CA GLY A 452 -2.27 -2.22 3.26
C GLY A 452 -0.78 -1.91 3.21
N SER A 453 -0.05 -2.27 4.27
CA SER A 453 1.39 -2.00 4.40
C SER A 453 2.22 -2.60 3.27
N SER A 454 1.91 -3.80 2.79
CA SER A 454 2.64 -4.45 1.69
C SER A 454 2.21 -3.98 0.29
N ASN A 455 1.09 -3.25 0.18
CA ASN A 455 0.54 -2.86 -1.11
C ASN A 455 1.43 -1.85 -1.83
N SER A 456 1.49 -1.94 -3.17
CA SER A 456 1.95 -0.81 -3.98
C SER A 456 0.89 0.29 -3.96
N ILE A 457 1.30 1.53 -3.77
CA ILE A 457 0.38 2.68 -3.86
C ILE A 457 -0.11 2.95 -5.29
N ALA A 458 0.49 2.33 -6.30
CA ALA A 458 0.11 2.53 -7.70
C ALA A 458 -1.38 2.23 -7.94
N CYS A 459 -1.89 1.08 -7.47
CA CYS A 459 -3.27 0.67 -7.74
C CYS A 459 -4.30 1.69 -7.23
N ALA A 460 -4.15 2.15 -5.97
CA ALA A 460 -5.03 3.15 -5.38
C ALA A 460 -4.99 4.47 -6.16
N ASN A 461 -3.79 4.93 -6.54
CA ASN A 461 -3.63 6.17 -7.28
C ASN A 461 -4.10 6.07 -8.73
N ILE A 462 -3.98 4.92 -9.40
CA ILE A 462 -4.55 4.68 -10.73
C ILE A 462 -6.07 4.89 -10.69
N MET A 463 -6.76 4.24 -9.74
CA MET A 463 -8.21 4.30 -9.67
C MET A 463 -8.70 5.69 -9.24
N LEU A 464 -8.06 6.31 -8.23
CA LEU A 464 -8.41 7.65 -7.77
C LEU A 464 -8.20 8.70 -8.87
N ASN A 465 -7.03 8.70 -9.54
CA ASN A 465 -6.74 9.63 -10.62
C ASN A 465 -7.76 9.47 -11.78
N SER A 466 -8.09 8.24 -12.15
CA SER A 466 -9.02 7.96 -13.25
C SER A 466 -10.44 8.41 -12.92
N ALA A 467 -10.92 8.14 -11.71
CA ALA A 467 -12.23 8.54 -11.24
C ALA A 467 -12.37 10.08 -11.18
N VAL A 468 -11.34 10.77 -10.67
CA VAL A 468 -11.30 12.24 -10.63
C VAL A 468 -11.22 12.81 -12.05
N ALA A 469 -10.46 12.19 -12.96
CA ALA A 469 -10.39 12.59 -14.35
C ALA A 469 -11.78 12.50 -15.04
N GLU A 470 -12.57 11.46 -14.75
CA GLU A 470 -13.92 11.32 -15.30
C GLU A 470 -14.85 12.40 -14.75
N SER A 471 -14.82 12.68 -13.46
CA SER A 471 -15.62 13.76 -12.86
C SER A 471 -15.27 15.13 -13.46
N LEU A 472 -13.98 15.44 -13.60
CA LEU A 472 -13.52 16.68 -14.23
C LEU A 472 -13.90 16.75 -15.71
N LYS A 473 -13.86 15.62 -16.44
CA LYS A 473 -14.31 15.55 -17.83
C LYS A 473 -15.80 15.91 -17.94
N ILE A 474 -16.64 15.30 -17.12
CA ILE A 474 -18.09 15.59 -17.09
C ILE A 474 -18.34 17.06 -16.82
N TYR A 475 -17.58 17.65 -15.89
CA TYR A 475 -17.70 19.07 -15.57
C TYR A 475 -17.23 19.96 -16.72
N ALA A 476 -16.07 19.66 -17.30
CA ALA A 476 -15.54 20.41 -18.43
C ALA A 476 -16.49 20.37 -19.65
N ASP A 477 -16.98 19.17 -20.01
CA ASP A 477 -17.92 18.98 -21.13
C ASP A 477 -19.20 19.86 -20.97
N ARG A 478 -19.68 20.00 -19.73
CA ARG A 478 -20.86 20.84 -19.42
C ARG A 478 -20.53 22.34 -19.41
N LEU A 479 -19.43 22.73 -18.79
CA LEU A 479 -19.05 24.13 -18.62
C LEU A 479 -18.60 24.78 -19.92
N GLU A 480 -17.90 24.03 -20.79
CA GLU A 480 -17.49 24.51 -22.14
C GLU A 480 -18.68 24.81 -23.06
N MET A 481 -19.84 24.19 -22.82
CA MET A 481 -21.05 24.41 -23.60
C MET A 481 -22.00 25.43 -22.96
N ALA A 482 -21.70 25.97 -21.79
CA ALA A 482 -22.57 26.88 -21.06
C ALA A 482 -22.57 28.30 -21.67
N GLU A 483 -23.75 28.90 -21.79
CA GLU A 483 -23.89 30.30 -22.23
C GLU A 483 -23.38 31.27 -21.17
N ASN A 484 -23.57 30.95 -19.87
CA ASN A 484 -23.06 31.69 -18.73
C ASN A 484 -22.24 30.72 -17.83
N PHE A 485 -20.95 30.92 -17.78
CA PHE A 485 -20.02 30.07 -17.02
C PHE A 485 -20.31 30.10 -15.52
N GLU A 486 -20.53 31.29 -14.94
CA GLU A 486 -20.73 31.46 -13.50
C GLU A 486 -22.01 30.76 -13.04
N ASP A 487 -23.12 30.97 -13.71
CA ASP A 487 -24.39 30.33 -13.38
C ASP A 487 -24.31 28.80 -13.51
N ALA A 488 -23.69 28.31 -14.59
CA ALA A 488 -23.50 26.89 -14.83
C ALA A 488 -22.60 26.24 -13.77
N LEU A 489 -21.55 26.95 -13.34
CA LEU A 489 -20.62 26.51 -12.30
C LEU A 489 -21.33 26.40 -10.94
N HIS A 490 -22.09 27.43 -10.53
CA HIS A 490 -22.86 27.42 -9.30
C HIS A 490 -23.89 26.30 -9.27
N GLU A 491 -24.66 26.14 -10.34
CA GLU A 491 -25.64 25.05 -10.46
C GLU A 491 -24.97 23.68 -10.40
N MET A 492 -23.82 23.52 -11.04
CA MET A 492 -23.09 22.24 -11.07
C MET A 492 -22.55 21.88 -9.69
N ILE A 493 -21.93 22.81 -8.97
CA ILE A 493 -21.45 22.60 -7.60
C ILE A 493 -22.62 22.22 -6.69
N ARG A 494 -23.70 23.01 -6.70
CA ARG A 494 -24.90 22.75 -5.91
C ARG A 494 -25.54 21.40 -6.21
N LYS A 495 -25.66 21.03 -7.49
CA LYS A 495 -26.18 19.74 -7.90
C LYS A 495 -25.30 18.61 -7.42
N THR A 496 -23.97 18.72 -7.57
CA THR A 496 -23.02 17.69 -7.11
C THR A 496 -23.13 17.46 -5.62
N ILE A 497 -23.18 18.52 -4.82
CA ILE A 497 -23.36 18.42 -3.37
C ILE A 497 -24.63 17.64 -3.05
N LYS A 498 -25.75 18.03 -3.66
CA LYS A 498 -27.05 17.39 -3.42
C LYS A 498 -27.06 15.91 -3.78
N ASP A 499 -26.46 15.56 -4.92
CA ASP A 499 -26.48 14.19 -5.45
C ASP A 499 -25.51 13.26 -4.69
N HIS A 500 -24.39 13.78 -4.15
CA HIS A 500 -23.30 12.99 -3.59
C HIS A 500 -23.03 13.18 -2.09
N LYS A 501 -23.81 14.03 -1.38
CA LYS A 501 -23.59 14.28 0.06
C LYS A 501 -23.76 13.06 0.96
N HIS A 502 -24.45 12.02 0.48
CA HIS A 502 -24.70 10.80 1.25
C HIS A 502 -23.42 10.00 1.55
N ILE A 503 -22.32 10.22 0.78
CA ILE A 503 -21.03 9.62 1.07
C ILE A 503 -20.25 10.37 2.16
N ILE A 504 -20.64 11.61 2.49
CA ILE A 504 -19.96 12.42 3.50
C ILE A 504 -20.40 11.98 4.90
N PHE A 505 -19.41 11.61 5.72
CA PHE A 505 -19.63 11.19 7.10
C PHE A 505 -18.54 11.72 8.02
N ASN A 506 -18.91 12.57 8.96
CA ASN A 506 -18.00 13.21 9.91
C ASN A 506 -18.00 12.52 11.30
N GLY A 507 -18.69 11.39 11.45
CA GLY A 507 -18.84 10.65 12.70
C GLY A 507 -17.78 9.56 12.90
N ASN A 508 -18.04 8.67 13.87
CA ASN A 508 -17.18 7.53 14.19
C ASN A 508 -17.42 6.35 13.22
N GLY A 509 -16.49 6.12 12.30
CA GLY A 509 -16.56 5.04 11.31
C GLY A 509 -16.43 3.62 11.90
N TYR A 510 -16.04 3.47 13.18
CA TYR A 510 -15.96 2.18 13.86
C TYR A 510 -17.27 1.76 14.54
N ASP A 511 -18.28 2.63 14.55
CA ASP A 511 -19.56 2.31 15.14
C ASP A 511 -20.33 1.29 14.27
N ASP A 512 -20.81 0.22 14.87
CA ASP A 512 -21.58 -0.82 14.16
C ASP A 512 -22.88 -0.24 13.55
N THR A 513 -23.45 0.80 14.17
CA THR A 513 -24.63 1.50 13.66
C THR A 513 -24.32 2.23 12.36
N TRP A 514 -23.10 2.75 12.19
CA TRP A 514 -22.66 3.40 10.97
C TRP A 514 -22.68 2.46 9.76
N ILE A 515 -22.17 1.23 9.89
CA ILE A 515 -22.16 0.28 8.78
C ILE A 515 -23.56 -0.01 8.28
N LYS A 516 -24.52 -0.12 9.21
CA LYS A 516 -25.93 -0.32 8.88
C LYS A 516 -26.53 0.91 8.18
N GLU A 517 -26.35 2.10 8.75
CA GLU A 517 -26.77 3.37 8.14
C GLU A 517 -26.18 3.53 6.73
N ALA A 518 -24.85 3.30 6.58
CA ALA A 518 -24.17 3.46 5.31
C ALA A 518 -24.73 2.56 4.22
N THR A 519 -25.02 1.29 4.54
CA THR A 519 -25.47 0.30 3.54
C THR A 519 -26.97 0.32 3.32
N GLU A 520 -27.79 0.42 4.38
CA GLU A 520 -29.25 0.28 4.27
C GLU A 520 -29.95 1.63 3.96
N GLU A 521 -29.42 2.75 4.48
CA GLU A 521 -30.05 4.06 4.33
C GLU A 521 -29.39 4.94 3.29
N ARG A 522 -28.03 4.91 3.21
CA ARG A 522 -27.28 5.74 2.28
C ARG A 522 -26.91 5.03 0.98
N GLY A 523 -27.06 3.70 0.89
CA GLY A 523 -26.78 2.92 -0.31
C GLY A 523 -25.30 2.77 -0.64
N LEU A 524 -24.40 2.96 0.35
CA LEU A 524 -22.96 2.79 0.15
C LEU A 524 -22.57 1.32 0.06
N LEU A 525 -21.51 1.03 -0.71
CA LEU A 525 -21.03 -0.33 -0.92
C LEU A 525 -20.22 -0.84 0.26
N ASN A 526 -20.39 -2.13 0.61
CA ASN A 526 -19.63 -2.80 1.68
C ASN A 526 -19.04 -4.11 1.18
N TYR A 527 -18.02 -4.04 0.34
CA TYR A 527 -17.29 -5.21 -0.16
C TYR A 527 -16.19 -5.60 0.84
N ARG A 528 -16.47 -6.56 1.71
CA ARG A 528 -15.59 -6.90 2.82
C ARG A 528 -14.34 -7.65 2.42
N THR A 529 -14.41 -8.46 1.36
CA THR A 529 -13.33 -9.35 0.93
C THR A 529 -12.90 -9.10 -0.51
N THR A 530 -11.72 -9.56 -0.85
CA THR A 530 -11.20 -9.50 -2.23
C THR A 530 -12.11 -10.20 -3.24
N PRO A 531 -12.64 -11.42 -2.98
CA PRO A 531 -13.63 -12.04 -3.87
C PRO A 531 -14.92 -11.24 -4.05
N ASP A 532 -15.33 -10.45 -3.04
CA ASP A 532 -16.55 -9.64 -3.15
C ASP A 532 -16.36 -8.44 -4.10
N CYS A 533 -15.18 -7.83 -4.11
CA CYS A 533 -14.97 -6.58 -4.85
C CYS A 533 -14.31 -6.75 -6.22
N MET A 534 -13.42 -7.73 -6.40
CA MET A 534 -12.62 -7.85 -7.64
C MET A 534 -13.44 -8.03 -8.93
N PRO A 535 -14.55 -8.80 -8.96
CA PRO A 535 -15.37 -8.93 -10.16
C PRO A 535 -15.91 -7.60 -10.69
N HIS A 536 -16.14 -6.60 -9.80
CA HIS A 536 -16.64 -5.28 -10.15
C HIS A 536 -15.65 -4.44 -10.97
N LEU A 537 -14.38 -4.84 -11.07
CA LEU A 537 -13.46 -4.23 -12.05
C LEU A 537 -13.98 -4.32 -13.48
N LEU A 538 -14.78 -5.35 -13.77
CA LEU A 538 -15.35 -5.63 -15.10
C LEU A 538 -16.77 -5.09 -15.28
N ASP A 539 -17.33 -4.38 -14.31
CA ASP A 539 -18.62 -3.70 -14.46
C ASP A 539 -18.57 -2.68 -15.60
N GLU A 540 -19.62 -2.61 -16.40
CA GLU A 540 -19.65 -1.80 -17.62
C GLU A 540 -19.27 -0.33 -17.36
N LYS A 541 -19.75 0.30 -16.26
CA LYS A 541 -19.39 1.68 -15.91
C LYS A 541 -17.88 1.85 -15.72
N ASN A 542 -17.22 0.88 -15.07
CA ASN A 542 -15.80 0.91 -14.75
C ASN A 542 -14.96 0.68 -16.02
N VAL A 543 -15.37 -0.31 -16.85
CA VAL A 543 -14.74 -0.58 -18.14
C VAL A 543 -14.83 0.63 -19.06
N GLN A 544 -16.02 1.26 -19.18
CA GLN A 544 -16.20 2.45 -20.01
C GLN A 544 -15.32 3.62 -19.56
N MET A 545 -15.27 3.91 -18.28
CA MET A 545 -14.45 4.99 -17.73
C MET A 545 -12.96 4.73 -17.97
N LEU A 546 -12.45 3.55 -17.57
CA LEU A 546 -11.02 3.22 -17.65
C LEU A 546 -10.52 3.11 -19.10
N THR A 547 -11.35 2.58 -20.01
CA THR A 547 -11.00 2.51 -21.44
C THR A 547 -11.19 3.85 -22.15
N GLY A 548 -12.20 4.63 -21.76
CA GLY A 548 -12.46 5.97 -22.30
C GLY A 548 -11.29 6.94 -22.05
N HIS A 549 -10.70 6.86 -20.88
CA HIS A 549 -9.48 7.59 -20.53
C HIS A 549 -8.18 6.92 -21.00
N LYS A 550 -8.27 5.76 -21.66
CA LYS A 550 -7.11 4.99 -22.16
C LYS A 550 -6.14 4.56 -21.05
N VAL A 551 -6.62 4.41 -19.83
CA VAL A 551 -5.82 3.93 -18.71
C VAL A 551 -5.57 2.43 -18.85
N PHE A 552 -6.60 1.69 -19.23
CA PHE A 552 -6.54 0.26 -19.55
C PHE A 552 -7.26 -0.06 -20.86
N SER A 553 -6.85 -1.13 -21.51
CA SER A 553 -7.67 -1.84 -22.50
C SER A 553 -8.62 -2.82 -21.80
N LYS A 554 -9.67 -3.27 -22.49
CA LYS A 554 -10.57 -4.33 -21.95
C LYS A 554 -9.81 -5.62 -21.63
N ALA A 555 -8.84 -5.97 -22.46
CA ALA A 555 -8.00 -7.14 -22.25
C ALA A 555 -7.12 -7.00 -21.00
N GLU A 556 -6.52 -5.83 -20.78
CA GLU A 556 -5.74 -5.54 -19.57
C GLU A 556 -6.60 -5.61 -18.29
N LEU A 557 -7.85 -5.11 -18.31
CA LEU A 557 -8.76 -5.17 -17.17
C LEU A 557 -9.13 -6.61 -16.82
N LYS A 558 -9.50 -7.43 -17.83
CA LYS A 558 -9.80 -8.85 -17.61
C LYS A 558 -8.63 -9.60 -17.03
N SER A 559 -7.44 -9.43 -17.61
CA SER A 559 -6.21 -10.03 -17.11
C SER A 559 -5.91 -9.67 -15.67
N ARG A 560 -6.07 -8.39 -15.29
CA ARG A 560 -5.81 -7.94 -13.91
C ARG A 560 -6.78 -8.54 -12.91
N CYS A 561 -8.05 -8.62 -13.26
CA CYS A 561 -9.05 -9.28 -12.42
C CYS A 561 -8.67 -10.75 -12.15
N GLU A 562 -8.32 -11.49 -13.18
CA GLU A 562 -7.87 -12.89 -13.06
C GLU A 562 -6.59 -13.02 -12.20
N ILE A 563 -5.56 -12.20 -12.47
CA ILE A 563 -4.29 -12.22 -11.72
C ILE A 563 -4.52 -11.90 -10.24
N MET A 564 -5.35 -10.92 -9.92
CA MET A 564 -5.60 -10.53 -8.53
C MET A 564 -6.36 -11.62 -7.76
N LEU A 565 -7.35 -12.26 -8.38
CA LEU A 565 -8.05 -13.40 -7.79
C LEU A 565 -7.13 -14.61 -7.62
N GLU A 566 -6.30 -14.94 -8.63
CA GLU A 566 -5.29 -15.98 -8.51
C GLU A 566 -4.31 -15.71 -7.35
N ASN A 567 -3.86 -14.48 -7.21
CA ASN A 567 -2.94 -14.09 -6.17
C ASN A 567 -3.57 -14.25 -4.77
N TYR A 568 -4.85 -13.86 -4.64
CA TYR A 568 -5.63 -14.11 -3.43
C TYR A 568 -5.71 -15.61 -3.11
N CYS A 569 -6.11 -16.44 -4.08
CA CYS A 569 -6.23 -17.88 -3.90
C CYS A 569 -4.90 -18.51 -3.49
N LYS A 570 -3.83 -18.21 -4.23
CA LYS A 570 -2.49 -18.75 -3.95
C LYS A 570 -1.96 -18.34 -2.56
N THR A 571 -2.22 -17.10 -2.14
CA THR A 571 -1.82 -16.60 -0.81
C THR A 571 -2.51 -17.40 0.29
N VAL A 572 -3.82 -17.51 0.25
CA VAL A 572 -4.58 -18.25 1.28
C VAL A 572 -4.26 -19.75 1.25
N LEU A 573 -4.01 -20.33 0.07
CA LEU A 573 -3.58 -21.72 -0.05
C LEU A 573 -2.22 -21.98 0.61
N ILE A 574 -1.25 -21.06 0.45
CA ILE A 574 0.05 -21.15 1.14
C ILE A 574 -0.17 -21.10 2.65
N GLU A 575 -1.03 -20.18 3.12
CA GLU A 575 -1.37 -20.07 4.54
C GLU A 575 -2.03 -21.36 5.07
N ALA A 576 -3.05 -21.90 4.38
CA ALA A 576 -3.73 -23.11 4.78
C ALA A 576 -2.81 -24.32 4.85
N ASN A 577 -1.97 -24.53 3.82
CA ASN A 577 -0.98 -25.60 3.80
C ASN A 577 0.05 -25.45 4.92
N THR A 578 0.47 -24.22 5.22
CA THR A 578 1.41 -23.94 6.32
C THR A 578 0.75 -24.27 7.68
N MET A 579 -0.53 -23.93 7.86
CA MET A 579 -1.27 -24.28 9.08
C MET A 579 -1.37 -25.80 9.26
N ILE A 580 -1.70 -26.53 8.19
CA ILE A 580 -1.80 -27.99 8.21
C ILE A 580 -0.44 -28.61 8.62
N ASP A 581 0.64 -28.15 7.98
CA ASP A 581 1.98 -28.63 8.28
C ASP A 581 2.38 -28.36 9.74
N MET A 582 2.24 -27.11 10.21
CA MET A 582 2.57 -26.75 11.59
C MET A 582 1.70 -27.48 12.61
N ALA A 583 0.41 -27.65 12.36
CA ALA A 583 -0.48 -28.38 13.27
C ALA A 583 -0.08 -29.85 13.37
N LYS A 584 0.16 -30.52 12.24
CA LYS A 584 0.48 -31.95 12.18
C LYS A 584 1.91 -32.29 12.62
N THR A 585 2.90 -31.41 12.32
CA THR A 585 4.32 -31.74 12.53
C THR A 585 4.96 -31.05 13.73
N GLU A 586 4.36 -30.00 14.27
CA GLU A 586 4.93 -29.22 15.38
C GLU A 586 3.98 -29.17 16.59
N ILE A 587 2.73 -28.67 16.43
CA ILE A 587 1.84 -28.39 17.56
C ILE A 587 1.32 -29.67 18.18
N ALA A 588 0.69 -30.56 17.41
CA ALA A 588 0.14 -31.80 17.95
C ALA A 588 1.23 -32.69 18.62
N PRO A 589 2.42 -32.89 18.00
CA PRO A 589 3.50 -33.62 18.69
C PRO A 589 3.98 -32.96 19.97
N ALA A 590 4.02 -31.62 20.05
CA ALA A 590 4.42 -30.89 21.26
C ALA A 590 3.39 -31.06 22.39
N VAL A 591 2.11 -30.97 22.08
CA VAL A 591 1.00 -31.21 23.03
C VAL A 591 1.05 -32.67 23.53
N SER A 592 1.21 -33.64 22.62
CA SER A 592 1.33 -35.06 22.95
C SER A 592 2.49 -35.37 23.90
N ALA A 593 3.65 -34.76 23.64
CA ALA A 593 4.82 -34.90 24.52
C ALA A 593 4.55 -34.37 25.94
N TYR A 594 3.84 -33.24 26.07
CA TYR A 594 3.48 -32.70 27.36
C TYR A 594 2.39 -33.53 28.07
N VAL A 595 1.43 -34.06 27.33
CA VAL A 595 0.42 -35.03 27.85
C VAL A 595 1.10 -36.27 28.44
N LEU A 596 2.14 -36.80 27.76
CA LEU A 596 2.93 -37.90 28.26
C LEU A 596 3.67 -37.54 29.58
N GLU A 597 4.26 -36.36 29.68
CA GLU A 597 4.90 -35.90 30.94
C GLU A 597 3.91 -35.81 32.08
N LEU A 598 2.72 -35.24 31.85
CA LEU A 598 1.67 -35.15 32.85
C LEU A 598 1.20 -36.54 33.34
N ALA A 599 1.02 -37.48 32.40
CA ALA A 599 0.66 -38.86 32.72
C ALA A 599 1.71 -39.55 33.59
N ASN A 600 3.00 -39.42 33.19
CA ASN A 600 4.13 -39.99 33.95
C ASN A 600 4.26 -39.34 35.33
N THR A 601 4.07 -38.05 35.46
CA THR A 601 4.09 -37.32 36.73
C THR A 601 2.99 -37.81 37.68
N ALA A 602 1.76 -37.96 37.18
CA ALA A 602 0.65 -38.47 37.94
C ALA A 602 0.90 -39.93 38.42
N ALA A 603 1.40 -40.79 37.54
CA ALA A 603 1.76 -42.17 37.86
C ALA A 603 2.87 -42.25 38.93
N ALA A 604 3.95 -41.45 38.77
CA ALA A 604 5.05 -41.40 39.73
C ALA A 604 4.61 -40.90 41.11
N LYS A 605 3.75 -39.90 41.21
CA LYS A 605 3.18 -39.43 42.47
C LYS A 605 2.37 -40.54 43.17
N LYS A 606 1.52 -41.25 42.44
CA LYS A 606 0.74 -42.35 42.96
C LYS A 606 1.57 -43.56 43.38
N ALA A 607 2.71 -43.80 42.72
CA ALA A 607 3.64 -44.88 43.08
C ALA A 607 4.38 -44.58 44.39
N VAL A 608 4.63 -43.32 44.73
CA VAL A 608 5.21 -42.92 46.03
C VAL A 608 4.19 -43.05 47.17
N ASP A 609 3.01 -42.50 47.01
CA ASP A 609 1.91 -42.60 47.96
C ASP A 609 0.57 -42.40 47.24
N ALA A 610 -0.32 -43.39 47.35
CA ALA A 610 -1.64 -43.36 46.70
C ALA A 610 -2.54 -42.19 47.17
N SER A 611 -2.25 -41.57 48.33
CA SER A 611 -3.00 -40.42 48.86
C SER A 611 -2.61 -39.10 48.23
N ILE A 612 -1.44 -38.98 47.54
CA ILE A 612 -1.02 -37.76 46.88
C ILE A 612 -1.99 -37.34 45.80
N SER A 613 -2.47 -36.10 45.86
CA SER A 613 -3.39 -35.58 44.85
C SER A 613 -2.71 -35.42 43.49
N CYS A 614 -3.39 -35.89 42.43
CA CYS A 614 -3.01 -35.70 41.03
C CYS A 614 -4.11 -34.92 40.28
N SER A 615 -4.94 -34.16 40.97
CA SER A 615 -6.09 -33.44 40.34
C SER A 615 -5.65 -32.42 39.32
N TYR A 616 -4.48 -31.76 39.52
CA TYR A 616 -3.89 -30.83 38.55
C TYR A 616 -3.49 -31.54 37.26
N GLU A 617 -2.64 -32.57 37.38
CA GLU A 617 -2.16 -33.34 36.23
C GLU A 617 -3.32 -34.01 35.47
N ALA A 618 -4.23 -34.65 36.16
CA ALA A 618 -5.39 -35.32 35.55
C ALA A 618 -6.34 -34.33 34.87
N GLY A 619 -6.57 -33.15 35.47
CA GLY A 619 -7.41 -32.12 34.90
C GLY A 619 -6.84 -31.55 33.62
N LEU A 620 -5.51 -31.20 33.63
CA LEU A 620 -4.82 -30.63 32.48
C LEU A 620 -4.64 -31.67 31.35
N LEU A 621 -4.29 -32.92 31.71
CA LEU A 621 -4.19 -34.04 30.76
C LEU A 621 -5.49 -34.25 29.99
N LYS A 622 -6.63 -34.30 30.69
CA LYS A 622 -7.94 -34.45 30.01
C LYS A 622 -8.24 -33.33 29.01
N LYS A 623 -7.90 -32.08 29.34
CA LYS A 623 -8.13 -30.95 28.47
C LYS A 623 -7.22 -31.02 27.26
N LEU A 624 -5.91 -31.22 27.46
CA LEU A 624 -4.92 -31.27 26.36
C LEU A 624 -5.15 -32.46 25.43
N ALA A 625 -5.47 -33.66 25.97
CA ALA A 625 -5.79 -34.81 25.11
C ALA A 625 -7.02 -34.55 24.22
N ARG A 626 -8.06 -33.88 24.74
CA ARG A 626 -9.20 -33.46 23.93
C ARG A 626 -8.82 -32.46 22.85
N LEU A 627 -7.96 -31.50 23.18
CA LEU A 627 -7.47 -30.51 22.21
C LEU A 627 -6.59 -31.16 21.15
N GLU A 628 -5.74 -32.11 21.50
CA GLU A 628 -4.93 -32.92 20.57
C GLU A 628 -5.82 -33.60 19.51
N ASP A 629 -6.89 -34.29 19.95
CA ASP A 629 -7.89 -34.89 19.07
C ASP A 629 -8.57 -33.84 18.18
N GLN A 630 -8.93 -32.67 18.72
CA GLN A 630 -9.54 -31.59 17.96
C GLN A 630 -8.59 -31.01 16.92
N ILE A 631 -7.31 -30.79 17.26
CA ILE A 631 -6.30 -30.29 16.33
C ILE A 631 -6.14 -31.26 15.16
N ALA A 632 -6.06 -32.59 15.44
CA ALA A 632 -5.93 -33.57 14.38
C ALA A 632 -7.15 -33.55 13.44
N VAL A 633 -8.37 -33.58 13.98
CA VAL A 633 -9.61 -33.55 13.19
C VAL A 633 -9.71 -32.25 12.38
N LYS A 634 -9.43 -31.08 12.99
CA LYS A 634 -9.53 -29.80 12.31
C LYS A 634 -8.46 -29.63 11.22
N ALA A 635 -7.26 -30.17 11.42
CA ALA A 635 -6.24 -30.19 10.39
C ALA A 635 -6.66 -31.05 9.18
N ASP A 636 -7.27 -32.20 9.41
CA ASP A 636 -7.80 -33.05 8.33
C ASP A 636 -9.00 -32.41 7.61
N GLU A 637 -9.92 -31.77 8.35
CA GLU A 637 -11.04 -31.02 7.74
C GLU A 637 -10.55 -29.87 6.85
N LEU A 638 -9.47 -29.17 7.26
CA LEU A 638 -8.85 -28.11 6.45
C LEU A 638 -8.18 -28.69 5.20
N ASP A 639 -7.47 -29.81 5.33
CA ASP A 639 -6.82 -30.51 4.21
C ASP A 639 -7.87 -30.96 3.19
N ASP A 640 -8.97 -31.55 3.63
CA ASP A 640 -10.11 -31.93 2.80
C ASP A 640 -10.73 -30.71 2.08
N ALA A 641 -10.84 -29.57 2.75
CA ALA A 641 -11.35 -28.34 2.15
C ALA A 641 -10.42 -27.84 1.04
N VAL A 642 -9.10 -27.84 1.26
CA VAL A 642 -8.08 -27.48 0.27
C VAL A 642 -8.13 -28.43 -0.93
N MET A 643 -8.26 -29.73 -0.70
CA MET A 643 -8.33 -30.73 -1.77
C MET A 643 -9.56 -30.57 -2.67
N LYS A 644 -10.66 -30.04 -2.15
CA LYS A 644 -11.91 -29.80 -2.90
C LYS A 644 -11.82 -28.56 -3.82
N LEU A 645 -10.84 -27.69 -3.64
CA LEU A 645 -10.69 -26.49 -4.51
C LEU A 645 -10.42 -26.85 -5.97
N LYS A 646 -9.83 -28.01 -6.26
CA LYS A 646 -9.66 -28.53 -7.62
C LYS A 646 -10.98 -28.73 -8.40
N ASP A 647 -12.12 -28.77 -7.68
CA ASP A 647 -13.45 -28.93 -8.27
C ASP A 647 -14.07 -27.57 -8.66
N ALA A 648 -13.40 -26.44 -8.40
CA ALA A 648 -13.84 -25.12 -8.80
C ALA A 648 -13.85 -24.99 -10.34
N ARG A 649 -14.86 -24.28 -10.87
CA ARG A 649 -15.04 -24.12 -12.31
C ARG A 649 -14.09 -23.12 -12.93
N ASP A 650 -13.81 -22.08 -12.18
CA ASP A 650 -12.98 -20.94 -12.56
C ASP A 650 -12.39 -20.28 -11.31
N ILE A 651 -11.53 -19.30 -11.51
CA ILE A 651 -10.83 -18.60 -10.43
C ILE A 651 -11.77 -17.81 -9.50
N GLU A 652 -12.88 -17.30 -10.00
CA GLU A 652 -13.89 -16.61 -9.21
C GLU A 652 -14.57 -17.57 -8.24
N SER A 653 -15.02 -18.73 -8.74
CA SER A 653 -15.60 -19.81 -7.94
C SER A 653 -14.61 -20.31 -6.88
N GLU A 654 -13.33 -20.49 -7.25
CA GLU A 654 -12.27 -20.91 -6.34
C GLU A 654 -12.08 -19.89 -5.21
N SER A 655 -12.01 -18.60 -5.54
CA SER A 655 -11.85 -17.53 -4.57
C SER A 655 -13.01 -17.45 -3.57
N CYS A 656 -14.25 -17.67 -4.04
CA CYS A 656 -15.42 -17.75 -3.17
C CYS A 656 -15.39 -18.99 -2.25
N MET A 657 -14.98 -20.16 -2.76
CA MET A 657 -14.82 -21.37 -1.94
C MET A 657 -13.75 -21.17 -0.87
N ILE A 658 -12.65 -20.49 -1.19
CA ILE A 658 -11.60 -20.14 -0.22
C ILE A 658 -12.17 -19.25 0.88
N ARG A 659 -12.86 -18.17 0.51
CA ARG A 659 -13.50 -17.25 1.47
C ARG A 659 -14.48 -17.96 2.39
N ASP A 660 -15.38 -18.75 1.83
CA ASP A 660 -16.54 -19.30 2.55
C ASP A 660 -16.20 -20.57 3.35
N VAL A 661 -15.25 -21.37 2.88
CA VAL A 661 -14.94 -22.69 3.47
C VAL A 661 -13.53 -22.73 4.06
N VAL A 662 -12.49 -22.44 3.25
CA VAL A 662 -11.10 -22.62 3.70
C VAL A 662 -10.76 -21.69 4.87
N LEU A 663 -11.08 -20.40 4.76
CA LEU A 663 -10.83 -19.45 5.85
C LEU A 663 -11.58 -19.79 7.13
N SER A 664 -12.81 -20.33 7.03
CA SER A 664 -13.57 -20.81 8.18
C SER A 664 -12.85 -21.98 8.88
N LYS A 665 -12.37 -22.96 8.11
CA LYS A 665 -11.63 -24.12 8.64
C LYS A 665 -10.28 -23.73 9.23
N MET A 666 -9.57 -22.77 8.62
CA MET A 666 -8.36 -22.18 9.19
C MET A 666 -8.65 -21.55 10.57
N GLY A 667 -9.76 -20.81 10.69
CA GLY A 667 -10.19 -20.22 11.96
C GLY A 667 -10.50 -21.27 13.04
N GLU A 668 -11.20 -22.33 12.68
CA GLU A 668 -11.52 -23.43 13.61
C GLU A 668 -10.25 -24.14 14.12
N LEU A 669 -9.29 -24.44 13.24
CA LEU A 669 -8.01 -25.05 13.59
C LEU A 669 -7.20 -24.12 14.50
N ARG A 670 -7.15 -22.82 14.18
CA ARG A 670 -6.44 -21.81 14.97
C ARG A 670 -6.97 -21.77 16.40
N VAL A 671 -8.28 -21.74 16.61
CA VAL A 671 -8.90 -21.70 17.96
C VAL A 671 -8.43 -22.87 18.81
N ALA A 672 -8.39 -24.09 18.27
CA ALA A 672 -7.94 -25.25 19.00
C ALA A 672 -6.44 -25.21 19.36
N CYS A 673 -5.61 -24.76 18.44
CA CYS A 673 -4.17 -24.63 18.65
C CYS A 673 -3.83 -23.50 19.64
N ASP A 674 -4.47 -22.33 19.51
CA ASP A 674 -4.25 -21.19 20.40
C ASP A 674 -4.71 -21.51 21.85
N GLU A 675 -5.80 -22.30 22.03
CA GLU A 675 -6.21 -22.79 23.35
C GLU A 675 -5.16 -23.75 23.92
N ALA A 676 -4.61 -24.67 23.11
CA ALA A 676 -3.56 -25.59 23.52
C ALA A 676 -2.27 -24.86 23.93
N GLU A 677 -1.91 -23.75 23.23
CA GLU A 677 -0.77 -22.91 23.59
C GLU A 677 -0.85 -22.40 25.03
N THR A 678 -2.04 -21.96 25.47
CA THR A 678 -2.23 -21.41 26.83
C THR A 678 -2.04 -22.43 27.95
N MET A 679 -2.11 -23.74 27.63
CA MET A 679 -2.05 -24.82 28.60
C MET A 679 -0.78 -25.67 28.48
N THR A 680 -0.08 -25.61 27.37
CA THR A 680 1.14 -26.39 27.15
C THR A 680 2.34 -25.67 27.77
N ALA A 681 3.12 -26.41 28.57
CA ALA A 681 4.30 -25.80 29.22
C ALA A 681 5.31 -25.25 28.19
N LYS A 682 5.85 -24.08 28.47
CA LYS A 682 6.73 -23.33 27.55
C LYS A 682 7.88 -24.17 26.95
N LYS A 683 8.45 -25.10 27.70
CA LYS A 683 9.53 -25.98 27.23
C LYS A 683 9.11 -26.94 26.10
N TYR A 684 7.80 -27.19 25.96
CA TYR A 684 7.25 -28.06 24.91
C TYR A 684 6.72 -27.28 23.71
N TRP A 685 6.29 -25.99 23.92
CA TRP A 685 5.72 -25.22 22.83
C TRP A 685 6.77 -24.97 21.74
N PRO A 686 6.47 -25.28 20.46
CA PRO A 686 7.52 -25.48 19.44
C PRO A 686 8.10 -24.20 18.85
N PHE A 687 7.46 -23.03 19.07
CA PHE A 687 7.88 -21.77 18.48
C PHE A 687 7.59 -20.56 19.40
N PRO A 688 8.19 -19.38 19.15
CA PRO A 688 7.97 -18.16 19.94
C PRO A 688 6.49 -17.75 19.98
N THR A 689 6.02 -17.38 21.17
CA THR A 689 4.68 -16.88 21.42
C THR A 689 4.53 -15.40 21.04
N TYR A 690 3.31 -14.86 21.04
CA TYR A 690 3.08 -13.43 20.82
C TYR A 690 3.82 -12.57 21.86
N GLY A 691 3.87 -13.00 23.12
CA GLY A 691 4.63 -12.31 24.15
C GLY A 691 6.12 -12.23 23.83
N ASP A 692 6.70 -13.30 23.28
CA ASP A 692 8.11 -13.32 22.86
C ASP A 692 8.35 -12.40 21.65
N LEU A 693 7.47 -12.46 20.63
CA LEU A 693 7.62 -11.69 19.37
C LEU A 693 7.42 -10.19 19.58
N LEU A 694 6.31 -9.79 20.20
CA LEU A 694 5.92 -8.39 20.35
C LEU A 694 6.78 -7.61 21.34
N PHE A 695 7.40 -8.30 22.31
CA PHE A 695 8.21 -7.69 23.36
C PHE A 695 9.71 -8.08 23.31
N GLY A 696 10.12 -8.84 22.27
CA GLY A 696 11.48 -9.37 22.15
C GLY A 696 12.55 -8.34 21.75
N VAL A 697 12.19 -7.27 21.06
CA VAL A 697 13.15 -6.20 20.69
C VAL A 697 13.32 -5.25 21.87
N LYS A 698 14.58 -5.10 22.33
CA LYS A 698 14.94 -4.26 23.49
C LYS A 698 15.75 -3.03 23.07
#